data_fbc52fe884e181397eabf3d7d8d8c14d
#
_entry.id   fbc52fe884e181397eabf3d7d8d8c14d
#
_cell.length_a   1.000
_cell.length_b   1.000
_cell.length_c   1.000
_cell.angle_alpha   90.00
_cell.angle_beta   90.00
_cell.angle_gamma   90.00
#
_symmetry.space_group_name_H-M   'P 1'
#
loop_
_entity.id
_entity.type
_entity.pdbx_description
1 polymer ?
#
loop_
_entity_poly.entity_id
_entity_poly.type
_entity_poly.pdbx_seq_one_letter_code
_entity_poly.pdbx_strand_id
1 'polypeptide(L)'
;MTQPVTLSTAGSIAVIEINNPPVNALSQAVRQGLLDAVVQADADAAVTAIVILGAGRSFPAGADIKEFGQPMQDPHLPDVIDRIESCSKPVVAALHGTALGGGFEIALGSHYRIAVPSARVGLPEIHLGLIPGAGGTQRLPRLCGAAMALDIMFKGTPIRAQDALAAGLIDRLAEGDLRQAALIYAAELQTPRRTREATSGLAGKAAFEAALTDAEETARSRMRGQMAPLKIVECLRACITQPFADGRLFERDCFFECLASEQSKGMIHAFFAQRASAKVPEASRAEPRPLNRLGVVGGGTMGAGITVAALNSGLPVTMIERDHDSLARGRANVEQVYDRLIAKGRMSEAQKSDIMARYQGSTQFADLSEVDMVIEAVFERLDVKRAVFEQLDKVLKPDAVLASNTSYIDIDQISSATNRREHVLGLHFFSPANIMKLLEIVVPQSAADDVVATGFALAKILGKIPVRAGNSPGFIGNRILGKYGDCAAHMMEDGATPYEIDSAIVEFGYPMGLHAMYDLAGLDIGWDNRKAAQGKRNPAERYVEIADRICERGWFGQKTGRGFYLYPDGTRIGAPDPEIFTLIEAERAKKSITARRFTDEEIMARYLAAMVNEACEVLREGVALKPSDIDVTFVHGYGFPRYRGGPMNYADSYGLARMLDDIRRYGQHDPIFWQASPLLIELVASGQTFNDLNKG
;
A
#
# COMPACT_ATOMS: atom_id res chain seq x y z
N MET A 1 33.85 -8.95 -13.04
CA MET A 1 32.85 -8.25 -12.19
C MET A 1 33.62 -7.32 -11.28
N THR A 2 33.26 -6.06 -11.22
CA THR A 2 33.85 -5.09 -10.28
C THR A 2 33.50 -5.51 -8.86
N GLN A 3 34.46 -5.46 -7.93
CA GLN A 3 34.20 -5.73 -6.52
C GLN A 3 33.19 -4.72 -5.98
N PRO A 4 32.11 -5.15 -5.26
CA PRO A 4 31.07 -4.25 -4.79
C PRO A 4 31.49 -3.38 -3.60
N VAL A 5 32.67 -3.64 -3.03
CA VAL A 5 33.29 -2.84 -1.95
C VAL A 5 34.74 -2.59 -2.31
N THR A 6 35.18 -1.35 -2.19
CA THR A 6 36.56 -0.95 -2.42
C THR A 6 37.15 -0.29 -1.18
N LEU A 7 38.42 -0.55 -0.90
CA LEU A 7 39.19 0.11 0.14
C LEU A 7 40.28 0.99 -0.51
N SER A 8 40.33 2.26 -0.10
CA SER A 8 41.34 3.19 -0.51
C SER A 8 41.77 4.05 0.70
N THR A 9 42.85 4.83 0.58
CA THR A 9 43.32 5.74 1.64
C THR A 9 43.39 7.18 1.15
N ALA A 10 43.03 8.10 2.01
CA ALA A 10 43.19 9.55 1.82
C ALA A 10 44.00 10.10 3.01
N GLY A 11 45.31 10.24 2.81
CA GLY A 11 46.22 10.48 3.92
C GLY A 11 46.22 9.29 4.90
N SER A 12 45.96 9.56 6.18
CA SER A 12 45.84 8.53 7.23
C SER A 12 44.41 7.98 7.42
N ILE A 13 43.45 8.33 6.54
CA ILE A 13 42.08 7.90 6.66
C ILE A 13 41.80 6.80 5.62
N ALA A 14 41.30 5.64 6.08
CA ALA A 14 40.81 4.59 5.20
C ALA A 14 39.38 4.93 4.72
N VAL A 15 39.14 4.76 3.45
CA VAL A 15 37.85 5.01 2.81
C VAL A 15 37.33 3.71 2.23
N ILE A 16 36.24 3.23 2.77
CA ILE A 16 35.48 2.04 2.32
C ILE A 16 34.27 2.52 1.53
N GLU A 17 34.25 2.24 0.24
CA GLU A 17 33.17 2.64 -0.66
C GLU A 17 32.36 1.42 -1.11
N ILE A 18 31.04 1.44 -0.86
CA ILE A 18 30.08 0.40 -1.26
C ILE A 18 29.47 0.82 -2.60
N ASN A 19 29.63 -0.01 -3.64
CA ASN A 19 29.11 0.23 -4.98
C ASN A 19 28.37 -1.01 -5.52
N ASN A 20 27.11 -1.15 -5.12
CA ASN A 20 26.21 -2.23 -5.55
C ASN A 20 24.89 -1.64 -6.07
N PRO A 21 24.89 -1.06 -7.31
CA PRO A 21 23.70 -0.39 -7.85
C PRO A 21 22.50 -1.36 -8.01
N PRO A 22 21.25 -0.83 -7.97
CA PRO A 22 20.91 0.61 -7.98
C PRO A 22 20.83 1.27 -6.59
N VAL A 23 20.83 0.51 -5.48
CA VAL A 23 20.52 1.00 -4.12
C VAL A 23 21.52 0.53 -3.07
N ASN A 24 22.64 0.01 -3.47
CA ASN A 24 23.68 -0.53 -2.57
C ASN A 24 23.14 -1.58 -1.59
N ALA A 25 22.26 -2.50 -2.08
CA ALA A 25 21.72 -3.57 -1.26
C ALA A 25 22.85 -4.43 -0.65
N LEU A 26 22.67 -4.80 0.62
CA LEU A 26 23.67 -5.52 1.42
C LEU A 26 23.63 -7.04 1.11
N SER A 27 23.95 -7.40 -0.13
CA SER A 27 24.12 -8.80 -0.55
C SER A 27 25.30 -9.45 0.18
N GLN A 28 25.40 -10.79 0.09
CA GLN A 28 26.52 -11.55 0.69
C GLN A 28 27.88 -11.01 0.26
N ALA A 29 28.08 -10.71 -1.03
CA ALA A 29 29.32 -10.16 -1.54
C ALA A 29 29.64 -8.75 -0.97
N VAL A 30 28.63 -7.92 -0.73
CA VAL A 30 28.79 -6.60 -0.06
C VAL A 30 29.18 -6.79 1.40
N ARG A 31 28.50 -7.71 2.11
CA ARG A 31 28.79 -7.99 3.52
C ARG A 31 30.23 -8.51 3.70
N GLN A 32 30.66 -9.46 2.83
CA GLN A 32 32.02 -9.98 2.84
C GLN A 32 33.04 -8.91 2.56
N GLY A 33 32.85 -8.13 1.47
CA GLY A 33 33.79 -7.07 1.10
C GLY A 33 33.89 -5.97 2.17
N LEU A 34 32.77 -5.64 2.84
CA LEU A 34 32.77 -4.65 3.93
C LEU A 34 33.53 -5.18 5.16
N LEU A 35 33.32 -6.46 5.52
CA LEU A 35 34.03 -7.12 6.61
C LEU A 35 35.54 -7.12 6.36
N ASP A 36 35.99 -7.56 5.18
CA ASP A 36 37.37 -7.65 4.80
C ASP A 36 38.03 -6.27 4.81
N ALA A 37 37.38 -5.26 4.24
CA ALA A 37 37.87 -3.88 4.20
C ALA A 37 38.02 -3.28 5.60
N VAL A 38 37.04 -3.53 6.49
CA VAL A 38 37.10 -3.05 7.89
C VAL A 38 38.23 -3.73 8.65
N VAL A 39 38.41 -5.04 8.51
CA VAL A 39 39.51 -5.80 9.15
C VAL A 39 40.85 -5.29 8.69
N GLN A 40 41.04 -5.06 7.39
CA GLN A 40 42.25 -4.57 6.80
C GLN A 40 42.59 -3.14 7.28
N ALA A 41 41.62 -2.22 7.25
CA ALA A 41 41.79 -0.85 7.66
C ALA A 41 42.08 -0.71 9.17
N ASP A 42 41.48 -1.54 10.01
CA ASP A 42 41.71 -1.53 11.46
C ASP A 42 43.09 -2.08 11.82
N ALA A 43 43.63 -3.02 11.06
CA ALA A 43 44.94 -3.63 11.26
C ALA A 43 46.11 -2.73 10.73
N ASP A 44 45.84 -1.84 9.78
CA ASP A 44 46.87 -0.99 9.16
C ASP A 44 47.31 0.13 10.10
N ALA A 45 48.58 0.09 10.58
CA ALA A 45 49.14 1.09 11.50
C ALA A 45 49.20 2.53 10.91
N ALA A 46 49.15 2.70 9.60
CA ALA A 46 49.12 4.00 8.94
C ALA A 46 47.73 4.66 8.96
N VAL A 47 46.70 3.87 9.24
CA VAL A 47 45.29 4.34 9.31
C VAL A 47 44.95 4.81 10.72
N THR A 48 44.42 6.03 10.84
CA THR A 48 43.96 6.62 12.12
C THR A 48 42.45 6.63 12.27
N ALA A 49 41.70 6.66 11.19
CA ALA A 49 40.23 6.60 11.18
C ALA A 49 39.73 5.94 9.88
N ILE A 50 38.48 5.49 9.89
CA ILE A 50 37.80 4.81 8.79
C ILE A 50 36.56 5.60 8.42
N VAL A 51 36.32 5.80 7.12
CA VAL A 51 35.07 6.36 6.57
C VAL A 51 34.36 5.29 5.72
N ILE A 52 33.10 5.05 5.99
CA ILE A 52 32.23 4.18 5.17
C ILE A 52 31.26 5.05 4.42
N LEU A 53 31.19 4.90 3.08
CA LEU A 53 30.26 5.66 2.23
C LEU A 53 29.69 4.77 1.12
N GLY A 54 28.58 5.19 0.53
CA GLY A 54 27.99 4.55 -0.65
C GLY A 54 28.37 5.29 -1.92
N ALA A 55 28.51 4.56 -3.03
CA ALA A 55 28.61 5.16 -4.36
C ALA A 55 27.21 5.46 -4.92
N GLY A 56 27.13 6.31 -5.94
CA GLY A 56 25.91 6.62 -6.67
C GLY A 56 24.93 7.46 -5.85
N ARG A 57 23.66 7.04 -5.80
CA ARG A 57 22.56 7.89 -5.31
C ARG A 57 22.21 7.74 -3.84
N SER A 58 22.74 6.74 -3.13
CA SER A 58 22.39 6.49 -1.72
C SER A 58 23.45 5.70 -0.96
N PHE A 59 23.50 5.87 0.35
CA PHE A 59 24.04 4.89 1.28
C PHE A 59 23.24 3.57 1.17
N PRO A 60 23.71 2.40 1.67
CA PRO A 60 22.93 1.16 1.59
C PRO A 60 21.47 1.32 2.04
N ALA A 61 20.54 0.88 1.19
CA ALA A 61 19.11 1.01 1.41
C ALA A 61 18.49 -0.27 2.02
N GLY A 62 19.30 -1.11 2.69
CA GLY A 62 18.86 -2.29 3.41
C GLY A 62 19.47 -3.59 2.92
N ALA A 63 19.05 -4.69 3.54
CA ALA A 63 19.40 -6.05 3.12
C ALA A 63 18.90 -6.35 1.71
N ASP A 64 19.54 -7.29 1.01
CA ASP A 64 19.02 -7.75 -0.27
C ASP A 64 17.81 -8.65 -0.02
N ILE A 65 16.61 -8.12 -0.27
CA ILE A 65 15.34 -8.84 -0.06
C ILE A 65 15.27 -10.13 -0.91
N LYS A 66 16.04 -10.23 -2.00
CA LYS A 66 16.10 -11.43 -2.84
C LYS A 66 16.74 -12.61 -2.11
N GLU A 67 17.53 -12.36 -1.07
CA GLU A 67 18.12 -13.42 -0.24
C GLU A 67 17.10 -13.99 0.77
N PHE A 68 15.96 -13.32 1.00
CA PHE A 68 14.95 -13.81 1.93
C PHE A 68 14.30 -15.10 1.38
N GLY A 69 14.18 -16.10 2.26
CA GLY A 69 13.73 -17.43 1.86
C GLY A 69 14.81 -18.33 1.26
N GLN A 70 16.04 -17.81 1.08
CA GLN A 70 17.21 -18.63 0.71
C GLN A 70 18.03 -18.98 1.97
N PRO A 71 18.83 -20.05 1.93
CA PRO A 71 19.78 -20.34 3.00
C PRO A 71 20.70 -19.15 3.24
N MET A 72 20.76 -18.68 4.47
CA MET A 72 21.60 -17.54 4.83
C MET A 72 23.08 -17.89 4.66
N GLN A 73 23.86 -16.95 4.10
CA GLN A 73 25.28 -17.10 3.83
C GLN A 73 26.10 -16.14 4.70
N ASP A 74 27.20 -16.66 5.25
CA ASP A 74 28.20 -15.87 5.98
C ASP A 74 28.93 -14.86 5.06
N PRO A 75 29.37 -13.71 5.64
CA PRO A 75 29.11 -13.25 6.99
C PRO A 75 27.68 -12.72 7.11
N HIS A 76 27.06 -12.93 8.27
CA HIS A 76 25.77 -12.31 8.57
C HIS A 76 25.94 -10.82 8.86
N LEU A 77 24.94 -10.02 8.51
CA LEU A 77 24.99 -8.56 8.72
C LEU A 77 25.26 -8.15 10.18
N PRO A 78 24.66 -8.80 11.20
CA PRO A 78 25.01 -8.55 12.59
C PRO A 78 26.50 -8.65 12.90
N ASP A 79 27.18 -9.68 12.36
CA ASP A 79 28.60 -9.91 12.62
C ASP A 79 29.48 -8.81 12.00
N VAL A 80 29.10 -8.35 10.80
CA VAL A 80 29.75 -7.22 10.12
C VAL A 80 29.61 -5.94 10.94
N ILE A 81 28.42 -5.66 11.46
CA ILE A 81 28.14 -4.47 12.27
C ILE A 81 28.89 -4.55 13.61
N ASP A 82 28.90 -5.71 14.26
CA ASP A 82 29.64 -5.90 15.51
C ASP A 82 31.16 -5.74 15.28
N ARG A 83 31.68 -6.15 14.12
CA ARG A 83 33.08 -5.90 13.74
C ARG A 83 33.37 -4.43 13.51
N ILE A 84 32.48 -3.69 12.84
CA ILE A 84 32.58 -2.23 12.67
C ILE A 84 32.63 -1.53 14.02
N GLU A 85 31.70 -1.84 14.92
CA GLU A 85 31.61 -1.22 16.24
C GLU A 85 32.77 -1.59 17.17
N SER A 86 33.43 -2.73 16.92
CA SER A 86 34.56 -3.22 17.69
C SER A 86 35.91 -2.68 17.21
N CYS A 87 35.93 -1.90 16.13
CA CYS A 87 37.16 -1.29 15.64
C CYS A 87 37.90 -0.50 16.71
N SER A 88 39.23 -0.59 16.70
CA SER A 88 40.13 0.19 17.59
C SER A 88 40.24 1.65 17.17
N LYS A 89 39.84 1.95 15.92
CA LYS A 89 39.90 3.29 15.31
C LYS A 89 38.48 3.86 15.14
N PRO A 90 38.32 5.18 15.17
CA PRO A 90 37.05 5.82 14.85
C PRO A 90 36.53 5.41 13.47
N VAL A 91 35.23 4.99 13.39
CA VAL A 91 34.55 4.72 12.15
C VAL A 91 33.41 5.71 11.94
N VAL A 92 33.42 6.40 10.80
CA VAL A 92 32.43 7.42 10.42
C VAL A 92 31.58 6.86 9.27
N ALA A 93 30.26 6.77 9.46
CA ALA A 93 29.31 6.53 8.37
C ALA A 93 28.94 7.86 7.70
N ALA A 94 29.19 7.97 6.39
CA ALA A 94 28.88 9.17 5.60
C ALA A 94 27.62 8.93 4.75
N LEU A 95 26.50 9.58 5.14
CA LEU A 95 25.15 9.27 4.69
C LEU A 95 24.66 10.26 3.62
N HIS A 96 24.16 9.72 2.50
CA HIS A 96 23.46 10.49 1.47
C HIS A 96 22.30 9.67 0.88
N GLY A 97 21.36 10.35 0.22
CA GLY A 97 20.16 9.70 -0.30
C GLY A 97 19.37 9.03 0.82
N THR A 98 19.27 7.70 0.81
CA THR A 98 18.58 6.93 1.85
C THR A 98 19.53 5.93 2.51
N ALA A 99 19.50 5.87 3.85
CA ALA A 99 20.12 4.82 4.65
C ALA A 99 18.99 4.11 5.41
N LEU A 100 18.60 2.91 4.96
CA LEU A 100 17.41 2.22 5.45
C LEU A 100 17.72 0.81 5.93
N GLY A 101 16.97 0.35 6.92
CA GLY A 101 17.07 -1.02 7.44
C GLY A 101 18.52 -1.35 7.81
N GLY A 102 19.02 -2.49 7.34
CA GLY A 102 20.40 -2.91 7.56
C GLY A 102 21.45 -1.85 7.21
N GLY A 103 21.21 -0.95 6.24
CA GLY A 103 22.09 0.17 5.94
C GLY A 103 22.11 1.20 7.06
N PHE A 104 20.97 1.50 7.65
CA PHE A 104 20.94 2.37 8.83
C PHE A 104 21.49 1.65 10.07
N GLU A 105 21.35 0.34 10.17
CA GLU A 105 21.95 -0.46 11.24
C GLU A 105 23.51 -0.44 11.16
N ILE A 106 24.10 -0.45 9.95
CA ILE A 106 25.54 -0.19 9.76
C ILE A 106 25.92 1.20 10.28
N ALA A 107 25.12 2.22 9.97
CA ALA A 107 25.39 3.56 10.49
C ALA A 107 25.25 3.63 12.02
N LEU A 108 24.27 2.95 12.62
CA LEU A 108 24.11 2.86 14.07
C LEU A 108 25.26 2.10 14.76
N GLY A 109 25.86 1.12 14.08
CA GLY A 109 27.05 0.39 14.55
C GLY A 109 28.37 1.14 14.29
N SER A 110 28.37 2.14 13.40
CA SER A 110 29.51 3.05 13.24
C SER A 110 29.62 3.98 14.44
N HIS A 111 30.85 4.40 14.77
CA HIS A 111 31.09 5.25 15.94
C HIS A 111 30.51 6.64 15.79
N TYR A 112 30.54 7.17 14.56
CA TYR A 112 30.06 8.52 14.22
C TYR A 112 29.32 8.53 12.90
N ARG A 113 28.45 9.51 12.71
CA ARG A 113 27.57 9.64 11.54
C ARG A 113 27.56 11.09 11.05
N ILE A 114 27.89 11.30 9.77
CA ILE A 114 27.74 12.56 9.08
C ILE A 114 26.79 12.38 7.89
N ALA A 115 25.92 13.34 7.62
CA ALA A 115 24.93 13.23 6.56
C ALA A 115 24.80 14.51 5.74
N VAL A 116 24.49 14.39 4.45
CA VAL A 116 24.01 15.55 3.68
C VAL A 116 22.61 15.96 4.17
N PRO A 117 22.24 17.27 4.10
CA PRO A 117 20.93 17.74 4.59
C PRO A 117 19.71 17.04 3.94
N SER A 118 19.87 16.59 2.70
CA SER A 118 18.81 15.87 1.96
C SER A 118 18.69 14.38 2.31
N ALA A 119 19.62 13.82 3.09
CA ALA A 119 19.61 12.41 3.45
C ALA A 119 18.38 12.03 4.29
N ARG A 120 17.98 10.76 4.19
CA ARG A 120 16.90 10.17 4.98
C ARG A 120 17.36 8.87 5.61
N VAL A 121 16.99 8.64 6.86
CA VAL A 121 17.36 7.44 7.63
C VAL A 121 16.13 6.80 8.24
N GLY A 122 16.12 5.47 8.41
CA GLY A 122 14.97 4.77 9.01
C GLY A 122 15.10 3.26 9.02
N LEU A 123 14.16 2.63 9.74
CA LEU A 123 14.04 1.18 9.90
C LEU A 123 12.66 0.72 9.40
N PRO A 124 12.51 0.40 8.10
CA PRO A 124 11.22 0.10 7.46
C PRO A 124 10.83 -1.37 7.52
N GLU A 125 11.49 -2.21 8.30
CA GLU A 125 11.32 -3.67 8.36
C GLU A 125 9.88 -4.08 8.65
N ILE A 126 9.15 -3.27 9.40
CA ILE A 126 7.74 -3.51 9.73
C ILE A 126 6.85 -3.65 8.49
N HIS A 127 7.20 -3.00 7.38
CA HIS A 127 6.49 -3.10 6.11
C HIS A 127 6.66 -4.46 5.41
N LEU A 128 7.60 -5.27 5.91
CA LEU A 128 7.85 -6.65 5.49
C LEU A 128 7.43 -7.67 6.55
N GLY A 129 6.72 -7.23 7.61
CA GLY A 129 6.36 -8.08 8.74
C GLY A 129 7.56 -8.54 9.57
N LEU A 130 8.65 -7.77 9.52
CA LEU A 130 9.91 -8.02 10.21
C LEU A 130 10.18 -6.94 11.25
N ILE A 131 11.17 -7.20 12.08
CA ILE A 131 11.81 -6.24 12.97
C ILE A 131 13.22 -5.94 12.47
N PRO A 132 13.88 -4.84 12.89
CA PRO A 132 15.31 -4.69 12.71
C PRO A 132 16.06 -5.86 13.35
N GLY A 133 16.94 -6.53 12.58
CA GLY A 133 17.56 -7.80 13.01
C GLY A 133 19.08 -7.76 13.14
N ALA A 134 19.70 -6.60 12.93
CA ALA A 134 21.15 -6.44 13.00
C ALA A 134 21.62 -5.46 14.12
N GLY A 135 20.81 -5.36 15.17
CA GLY A 135 21.07 -4.52 16.35
C GLY A 135 20.32 -3.20 16.37
N GLY A 136 19.40 -3.00 15.43
CA GLY A 136 18.60 -1.77 15.34
C GLY A 136 17.72 -1.57 16.57
N THR A 137 17.05 -2.60 17.06
CA THR A 137 16.22 -2.52 18.27
C THR A 137 17.02 -2.28 19.54
N GLN A 138 18.32 -2.58 19.51
CA GLN A 138 19.20 -2.42 20.66
C GLN A 138 20.03 -1.13 20.61
N ARG A 139 20.43 -0.65 19.41
CA ARG A 139 21.25 0.55 19.24
C ARG A 139 20.42 1.84 19.14
N LEU A 140 19.31 1.82 18.38
CA LEU A 140 18.50 3.01 18.16
C LEU A 140 17.96 3.61 19.47
N PRO A 141 17.32 2.85 20.39
CA PRO A 141 16.80 3.41 21.63
C PRO A 141 17.88 3.90 22.59
N ARG A 142 19.12 3.39 22.49
CA ARG A 142 20.26 3.89 23.29
C ARG A 142 20.65 5.31 22.91
N LEU A 143 20.38 5.73 21.67
CA LEU A 143 20.67 7.08 21.19
C LEU A 143 19.51 8.06 21.42
N CYS A 144 18.27 7.65 21.05
CA CYS A 144 17.14 8.58 20.99
C CYS A 144 15.98 8.26 21.96
N GLY A 145 16.11 7.24 22.80
CA GLY A 145 15.04 6.81 23.73
C GLY A 145 13.94 5.98 23.06
N ALA A 146 13.03 5.42 23.91
CA ALA A 146 11.99 4.52 23.44
C ALA A 146 10.97 5.17 22.49
N ALA A 147 10.47 6.35 22.85
CA ALA A 147 9.38 6.99 22.10
C ALA A 147 9.78 7.26 20.64
N MET A 148 10.97 7.83 20.40
CA MET A 148 11.46 8.10 19.05
C MET A 148 11.83 6.81 18.31
N ALA A 149 12.42 5.83 18.99
CA ALA A 149 12.75 4.53 18.39
C ALA A 149 11.49 3.79 17.94
N LEU A 150 10.44 3.76 18.78
CA LEU A 150 9.15 3.17 18.44
C LEU A 150 8.48 3.91 17.27
N ASP A 151 8.51 5.23 17.26
CA ASP A 151 7.93 6.03 16.17
C ASP A 151 8.59 5.69 14.83
N ILE A 152 9.92 5.60 14.78
CA ILE A 152 10.68 5.23 13.59
C ILE A 152 10.36 3.80 13.14
N MET A 153 10.34 2.83 14.06
CA MET A 153 10.14 1.42 13.74
C MET A 153 8.68 1.10 13.40
N PHE A 154 7.70 1.71 14.08
CA PHE A 154 6.26 1.46 13.83
C PHE A 154 5.76 2.12 12.56
N LYS A 155 6.24 3.34 12.27
CA LYS A 155 5.91 4.01 11.00
C LYS A 155 6.66 3.40 9.82
N GLY A 156 7.88 2.91 10.04
CA GLY A 156 8.76 2.45 8.97
C GLY A 156 9.05 3.54 7.91
N THR A 157 8.74 4.80 8.22
CA THR A 157 8.91 5.93 7.30
C THR A 157 10.21 6.64 7.58
N PRO A 158 11.07 6.85 6.58
CA PRO A 158 12.37 7.51 6.79
C PRO A 158 12.20 8.95 7.27
N ILE A 159 12.97 9.33 8.29
CA ILE A 159 13.06 10.70 8.80
C ILE A 159 14.17 11.48 8.07
N ARG A 160 14.08 12.81 8.04
CA ARG A 160 15.07 13.69 7.42
C ARG A 160 16.34 13.79 8.28
N ALA A 161 17.49 14.04 7.65
CA ALA A 161 18.75 14.18 8.35
C ALA A 161 18.72 15.27 9.44
N GLN A 162 17.98 16.36 9.24
CA GLN A 162 17.81 17.41 10.25
C GLN A 162 17.08 16.90 11.51
N ASP A 163 16.02 16.11 11.31
CA ASP A 163 15.25 15.51 12.41
C ASP A 163 16.09 14.45 13.15
N ALA A 164 16.89 13.69 12.40
CA ALA A 164 17.80 12.69 12.93
C ALA A 164 18.99 13.33 13.72
N LEU A 165 19.49 14.49 13.28
CA LEU A 165 20.47 15.28 14.03
C LEU A 165 19.90 15.75 15.36
N ALA A 166 18.69 16.32 15.35
CA ALA A 166 18.02 16.78 16.56
C ALA A 166 17.75 15.62 17.56
N ALA A 167 17.54 14.39 17.04
CA ALA A 167 17.36 13.18 17.85
C ALA A 167 18.67 12.51 18.31
N GLY A 168 19.85 13.04 17.96
CA GLY A 168 21.13 12.44 18.30
C GLY A 168 21.52 11.19 17.49
N LEU A 169 20.79 10.93 16.39
CA LEU A 169 21.02 9.80 15.48
C LEU A 169 22.08 10.10 14.41
N ILE A 170 22.34 11.36 14.17
CA ILE A 170 23.41 11.90 13.32
C ILE A 170 24.19 12.92 14.13
N ASP A 171 25.49 13.00 13.94
CA ASP A 171 26.37 13.87 14.72
C ASP A 171 26.60 15.23 14.05
N ARG A 172 26.61 15.22 12.70
CA ARG A 172 26.92 16.44 11.91
C ARG A 172 26.20 16.41 10.56
N LEU A 173 25.77 17.55 10.08
CA LEU A 173 25.38 17.72 8.67
C LEU A 173 26.63 18.18 7.88
N ALA A 174 26.79 17.55 6.70
CA ALA A 174 27.87 17.89 5.80
C ALA A 174 27.59 19.20 5.06
N GLU A 175 28.59 20.03 4.95
CA GLU A 175 28.61 21.22 4.09
C GLU A 175 29.43 20.89 2.82
N GLY A 176 28.84 21.11 1.65
CA GLY A 176 29.49 20.83 0.36
C GLY A 176 29.59 19.34 0.04
N ASP A 177 30.76 18.91 -0.43
CA ASP A 177 31.04 17.52 -0.80
C ASP A 177 31.09 16.59 0.42
N LEU A 178 30.26 15.57 0.42
CA LEU A 178 30.11 14.62 1.55
C LEU A 178 31.42 13.87 1.85
N ARG A 179 32.13 13.41 0.81
CA ARG A 179 33.39 12.66 0.99
C ARG A 179 34.45 13.54 1.67
N GLN A 180 34.60 14.77 1.20
CA GLN A 180 35.53 15.72 1.78
C GLN A 180 35.16 16.10 3.23
N ALA A 181 33.85 16.36 3.47
CA ALA A 181 33.36 16.67 4.81
C ALA A 181 33.58 15.49 5.80
N ALA A 182 33.37 14.25 5.34
CA ALA A 182 33.60 13.05 6.14
C ALA A 182 35.07 12.82 6.46
N LEU A 183 35.98 13.09 5.52
CA LEU A 183 37.43 13.01 5.74
C LEU A 183 37.88 14.03 6.77
N ILE A 184 37.42 15.29 6.65
CA ILE A 184 37.73 16.35 7.63
C ILE A 184 37.20 15.94 9.01
N TYR A 185 35.96 15.48 9.09
CA TYR A 185 35.36 15.04 10.35
C TYR A 185 36.12 13.85 10.96
N ALA A 186 36.47 12.85 10.16
CA ALA A 186 37.21 11.69 10.62
C ALA A 186 38.61 12.06 11.18
N ALA A 187 39.28 13.07 10.59
CA ALA A 187 40.56 13.55 11.06
C ALA A 187 40.53 14.25 12.44
N GLU A 188 39.37 14.76 12.86
CA GLU A 188 39.17 15.39 14.18
C GLU A 188 39.01 14.34 15.31
N LEU A 189 38.71 13.07 14.97
CA LEU A 189 38.32 12.05 15.92
C LEU A 189 39.55 11.32 16.49
N GLN A 190 39.53 11.10 17.81
CA GLN A 190 40.65 10.44 18.51
C GLN A 190 40.29 9.06 19.03
N THR A 191 39.01 8.85 19.41
CA THR A 191 38.58 7.63 20.10
C THR A 191 37.28 7.09 19.50
N PRO A 192 37.11 5.77 19.43
CA PRO A 192 35.82 5.13 19.12
C PRO A 192 34.74 5.46 20.16
N ARG A 193 33.54 5.81 19.68
CA ARG A 193 32.35 5.98 20.52
C ARG A 193 31.36 4.86 20.19
N ARG A 194 31.30 3.82 20.98
CA ARG A 194 30.46 2.64 20.71
C ARG A 194 29.01 2.90 21.09
N THR A 195 28.08 2.74 20.17
CA THR A 195 26.63 2.91 20.42
C THR A 195 26.09 1.91 21.45
N ARG A 196 26.61 0.69 21.47
CA ARG A 196 26.23 -0.33 22.48
C ARG A 196 26.54 0.09 23.92
N GLU A 197 27.46 1.00 24.14
CA GLU A 197 27.84 1.52 25.47
C GLU A 197 27.06 2.79 25.84
N ALA A 198 26.31 3.37 24.89
CA ALA A 198 25.52 4.57 25.14
C ALA A 198 24.36 4.29 26.09
N THR A 199 24.14 5.19 27.05
CA THR A 199 23.09 5.09 28.06
C THR A 199 22.16 6.30 28.08
N SER A 200 22.46 7.34 27.35
CA SER A 200 21.68 8.60 27.34
C SER A 200 20.20 8.38 26.97
N GLY A 201 19.93 7.58 25.95
CA GLY A 201 18.57 7.24 25.54
C GLY A 201 17.85 6.27 26.48
N LEU A 202 18.58 5.59 27.37
CA LEU A 202 18.01 4.70 28.39
C LEU A 202 17.72 5.40 29.71
N ALA A 203 18.09 6.66 29.83
CA ALA A 203 17.80 7.47 31.02
C ALA A 203 16.27 7.64 31.20
N GLY A 204 15.82 7.61 32.46
CA GLY A 204 14.38 7.74 32.73
C GLY A 204 13.59 6.45 32.51
N LYS A 205 13.97 5.36 33.16
CA LYS A 205 13.36 4.03 33.03
C LYS A 205 11.82 4.03 33.06
N ALA A 206 11.20 4.87 33.91
CA ALA A 206 9.74 4.97 33.99
C ALA A 206 9.12 5.53 32.70
N ALA A 207 9.73 6.55 32.10
CA ALA A 207 9.25 7.11 30.82
C ALA A 207 9.49 6.14 29.65
N PHE A 208 10.57 5.36 29.70
CA PHE A 208 10.84 4.32 28.73
C PHE A 208 9.76 3.23 28.77
N GLU A 209 9.42 2.70 29.97
CA GLU A 209 8.36 1.68 30.15
C GLU A 209 6.97 2.24 29.79
N ALA A 210 6.65 3.49 30.10
CA ALA A 210 5.41 4.11 29.68
C ALA A 210 5.27 4.13 28.15
N ALA A 211 6.32 4.51 27.43
CA ALA A 211 6.33 4.49 25.96
C ALA A 211 6.14 3.07 25.39
N LEU A 212 6.70 2.04 26.04
CA LEU A 212 6.48 0.64 25.64
C LEU A 212 5.03 0.20 25.84
N THR A 213 4.42 0.62 26.97
CA THR A 213 3.01 0.30 27.26
C THR A 213 2.08 0.92 26.24
N ASP A 214 2.26 2.21 25.91
CA ASP A 214 1.48 2.91 24.89
C ASP A 214 1.66 2.29 23.49
N ALA A 215 2.88 1.86 23.19
CA ALA A 215 3.18 1.18 21.93
C ALA A 215 2.52 -0.21 21.85
N GLU A 216 2.52 -0.96 22.95
CA GLU A 216 1.86 -2.27 23.02
C GLU A 216 0.34 -2.13 22.82
N GLU A 217 -0.29 -1.14 23.45
CA GLU A 217 -1.70 -0.82 23.23
C GLU A 217 -1.98 -0.42 21.78
N THR A 218 -1.12 0.41 21.20
CA THR A 218 -1.20 0.81 19.78
C THR A 218 -1.07 -0.41 18.87
N ALA A 219 -0.12 -1.32 19.14
CA ALA A 219 0.05 -2.54 18.36
C ALA A 219 -1.20 -3.43 18.42
N ARG A 220 -1.76 -3.63 19.61
CA ARG A 220 -2.97 -4.45 19.82
C ARG A 220 -4.24 -3.84 19.21
N SER A 221 -4.38 -2.52 19.24
CA SER A 221 -5.59 -1.82 18.77
C SER A 221 -5.53 -1.44 17.28
N ARG A 222 -4.42 -0.83 16.83
CA ARG A 222 -4.29 -0.25 15.46
C ARG A 222 -3.54 -1.12 14.47
N MET A 223 -2.69 -2.04 14.97
CA MET A 223 -1.93 -2.99 14.15
C MET A 223 -2.35 -4.43 14.45
N ARG A 224 -3.63 -4.59 14.71
CA ARG A 224 -4.28 -5.81 15.17
C ARG A 224 -3.90 -7.01 14.31
N GLY A 225 -3.59 -8.12 14.96
CA GLY A 225 -3.22 -9.37 14.32
C GLY A 225 -1.80 -9.44 13.78
N GLN A 226 -1.01 -8.35 13.86
CA GLN A 226 0.37 -8.33 13.39
C GLN A 226 1.34 -8.71 14.52
N MET A 227 2.32 -9.56 14.21
CA MET A 227 3.34 -10.04 15.15
C MET A 227 4.49 -9.02 15.33
N ALA A 228 5.03 -8.50 14.25
CA ALA A 228 6.24 -7.69 14.27
C ALA A 228 6.16 -6.46 15.21
N PRO A 229 5.06 -5.69 15.30
CA PRO A 229 4.96 -4.58 16.25
C PRO A 229 5.14 -5.01 17.70
N LEU A 230 4.55 -6.15 18.10
CA LEU A 230 4.70 -6.67 19.46
C LEU A 230 6.13 -7.13 19.73
N LYS A 231 6.78 -7.77 18.74
CA LYS A 231 8.18 -8.18 18.83
C LYS A 231 9.14 -6.98 18.94
N ILE A 232 8.85 -5.86 18.29
CA ILE A 232 9.60 -4.61 18.47
C ILE A 232 9.50 -4.15 19.93
N VAL A 233 8.30 -4.14 20.52
CA VAL A 233 8.12 -3.75 21.94
C VAL A 233 8.88 -4.69 22.87
N GLU A 234 8.82 -6.01 22.64
CA GLU A 234 9.57 -7.01 23.43
C GLU A 234 11.10 -6.77 23.34
N CYS A 235 11.63 -6.51 22.15
CA CYS A 235 13.05 -6.23 21.94
C CYS A 235 13.50 -4.92 22.60
N LEU A 236 12.68 -3.86 22.56
CA LEU A 236 12.98 -2.62 23.28
C LEU A 236 12.91 -2.81 24.80
N ARG A 237 12.02 -3.65 25.29
CA ARG A 237 11.97 -4.00 26.71
C ARG A 237 13.24 -4.76 27.13
N ALA A 238 13.73 -5.68 26.29
CA ALA A 238 15.02 -6.35 26.50
C ALA A 238 16.20 -5.36 26.56
N CYS A 239 16.14 -4.25 25.80
CA CYS A 239 17.18 -3.22 25.79
C CYS A 239 17.44 -2.58 27.17
N ILE A 240 16.44 -2.51 28.06
CA ILE A 240 16.57 -1.93 29.41
C ILE A 240 16.61 -2.97 30.53
N THR A 241 16.31 -4.24 30.22
CA THR A 241 16.25 -5.31 31.22
C THR A 241 17.42 -6.28 31.11
N GLN A 242 18.13 -6.31 29.99
CA GLN A 242 19.18 -7.27 29.68
C GLN A 242 20.48 -6.58 29.29
N PRO A 243 21.65 -7.21 29.46
CA PRO A 243 22.90 -6.78 28.85
C PRO A 243 22.76 -6.70 27.33
N PHE A 244 23.53 -5.81 26.68
CA PHE A 244 23.47 -5.60 25.24
C PHE A 244 23.62 -6.92 24.43
N ALA A 245 24.54 -7.78 24.81
CA ALA A 245 24.80 -9.04 24.13
C ALA A 245 23.55 -9.97 24.16
N ASP A 246 22.90 -10.07 25.31
CA ASP A 246 21.72 -10.91 25.49
C ASP A 246 20.50 -10.31 24.75
N GLY A 247 20.34 -8.97 24.80
CA GLY A 247 19.30 -8.25 24.04
C GLY A 247 19.48 -8.43 22.52
N ARG A 248 20.73 -8.51 22.04
CA ARG A 248 21.02 -8.82 20.63
C ARG A 248 20.64 -10.25 20.23
N LEU A 249 20.88 -11.23 21.10
CA LEU A 249 20.46 -12.61 20.88
C LEU A 249 18.94 -12.71 20.87
N PHE A 250 18.27 -12.03 21.79
CA PHE A 250 16.81 -11.96 21.83
C PHE A 250 16.22 -11.30 20.58
N GLU A 251 16.80 -10.18 20.10
CA GLU A 251 16.41 -9.53 18.85
C GLU A 251 16.52 -10.51 17.68
N ARG A 252 17.64 -11.24 17.58
CA ARG A 252 17.86 -12.24 16.53
C ARG A 252 16.77 -13.31 16.52
N ASP A 253 16.43 -13.86 17.69
CA ASP A 253 15.43 -14.91 17.80
C ASP A 253 14.03 -14.38 17.42
N CYS A 254 13.67 -13.17 17.86
CA CYS A 254 12.44 -12.48 17.42
C CYS A 254 12.43 -12.21 15.91
N PHE A 255 13.56 -11.83 15.31
CA PHE A 255 13.68 -11.61 13.86
C PHE A 255 13.40 -12.90 13.09
N PHE A 256 14.00 -14.04 13.49
CA PHE A 256 13.77 -15.32 12.84
C PHE A 256 12.34 -15.83 13.03
N GLU A 257 11.73 -15.61 14.18
CA GLU A 257 10.32 -15.92 14.41
C GLU A 257 9.42 -15.12 13.44
N CYS A 258 9.67 -13.83 13.28
CA CYS A 258 8.96 -13.00 12.30
C CYS A 258 9.20 -13.49 10.86
N LEU A 259 10.45 -13.77 10.48
CA LEU A 259 10.84 -14.18 9.13
C LEU A 259 10.19 -15.52 8.72
N ALA A 260 10.06 -16.45 9.66
CA ALA A 260 9.42 -17.74 9.44
C ALA A 260 7.89 -17.65 9.34
N SER A 261 7.29 -16.54 9.79
CA SER A 261 5.83 -16.37 9.87
C SER A 261 5.18 -16.22 8.48
N GLU A 262 3.94 -16.69 8.37
CA GLU A 262 3.11 -16.45 7.19
C GLU A 262 2.85 -14.94 6.98
N GLN A 263 2.89 -14.13 8.03
CA GLN A 263 2.73 -12.68 7.94
C GLN A 263 3.88 -12.01 7.19
N SER A 264 5.12 -12.38 7.50
CA SER A 264 6.28 -11.85 6.78
C SER A 264 6.27 -12.31 5.32
N LYS A 265 5.98 -13.57 5.05
CA LYS A 265 5.84 -14.10 3.69
C LYS A 265 4.78 -13.32 2.90
N GLY A 266 3.59 -13.09 3.49
CA GLY A 266 2.52 -12.32 2.89
C GLY A 266 2.91 -10.85 2.63
N MET A 267 3.58 -10.20 3.57
CA MET A 267 4.01 -8.81 3.40
C MET A 267 5.15 -8.66 2.38
N ILE A 268 6.07 -9.62 2.32
CA ILE A 268 7.12 -9.69 1.29
C ILE A 268 6.48 -9.90 -0.09
N HIS A 269 5.51 -10.84 -0.19
CA HIS A 269 4.73 -11.03 -1.42
C HIS A 269 4.06 -9.72 -1.86
N ALA A 270 3.29 -9.07 -0.97
CA ALA A 270 2.62 -7.81 -1.26
C ALA A 270 3.58 -6.69 -1.70
N PHE A 271 4.79 -6.65 -1.13
CA PHE A 271 5.83 -5.70 -1.52
C PHE A 271 6.33 -5.93 -2.95
N PHE A 272 6.57 -7.17 -3.35
CA PHE A 272 6.99 -7.49 -4.72
C PHE A 272 5.85 -7.37 -5.71
N ALA A 273 4.65 -7.83 -5.36
CA ALA A 273 3.44 -7.70 -6.15
C ALA A 273 3.15 -6.25 -6.53
N GLN A 274 3.19 -5.34 -5.56
CA GLN A 274 3.01 -3.90 -5.80
C GLN A 274 4.05 -3.32 -6.77
N ARG A 275 5.29 -3.79 -6.75
CA ARG A 275 6.33 -3.34 -7.71
C ARG A 275 6.15 -3.97 -9.09
N ALA A 276 5.64 -5.18 -9.12
CA ALA A 276 5.41 -5.90 -10.35
C ALA A 276 4.15 -5.41 -11.09
N SER A 277 3.11 -4.93 -10.39
CA SER A 277 1.86 -4.46 -11.01
C SER A 277 2.06 -3.26 -11.94
N ALA A 278 3.13 -2.46 -11.74
CA ALA A 278 3.49 -1.36 -12.61
C ALA A 278 4.23 -1.80 -13.90
N LYS A 279 4.60 -3.09 -14.02
CA LYS A 279 5.31 -3.63 -15.19
C LYS A 279 4.30 -4.35 -16.08
N VAL A 280 3.88 -3.69 -17.14
CA VAL A 280 2.88 -4.20 -18.08
C VAL A 280 3.44 -4.27 -19.50
N PRO A 281 2.92 -5.18 -20.35
CA PRO A 281 3.42 -5.35 -21.71
C PRO A 281 3.39 -4.06 -22.53
N GLU A 282 2.31 -3.28 -22.41
CA GLU A 282 2.11 -2.03 -23.14
C GLU A 282 3.20 -1.00 -22.84
N ALA A 283 3.51 -0.78 -21.54
CA ALA A 283 4.56 0.15 -21.12
C ALA A 283 5.99 -0.36 -21.47
N SER A 284 6.13 -1.61 -21.88
CA SER A 284 7.40 -2.16 -22.39
C SER A 284 7.55 -1.96 -23.89
N ARG A 285 6.43 -1.70 -24.63
CA ARG A 285 6.41 -1.55 -26.08
C ARG A 285 6.36 -0.09 -26.54
N ALA A 286 5.92 0.82 -25.68
CA ALA A 286 5.78 2.24 -26.02
C ALA A 286 6.16 3.16 -24.87
N GLU A 287 6.68 4.34 -25.21
CA GLU A 287 6.93 5.41 -24.26
C GLU A 287 5.63 6.16 -23.96
N PRO A 288 5.44 6.64 -22.72
CA PRO A 288 4.28 7.43 -22.36
C PRO A 288 4.29 8.80 -23.05
N ARG A 289 3.10 9.32 -23.38
CA ARG A 289 2.94 10.69 -23.85
C ARG A 289 3.28 11.70 -22.74
N PRO A 290 3.71 12.92 -23.09
CA PRO A 290 3.94 13.99 -22.11
C PRO A 290 2.68 14.29 -21.29
N LEU A 291 2.84 14.53 -19.99
CA LEU A 291 1.76 14.90 -19.04
C LEU A 291 2.17 16.13 -18.26
N ASN A 292 1.79 17.31 -18.74
CA ASN A 292 2.09 18.58 -18.10
C ASN A 292 0.83 19.28 -17.57
N ARG A 293 -0.34 18.96 -18.13
CA ARG A 293 -1.62 19.59 -17.78
C ARG A 293 -2.77 18.59 -17.89
N LEU A 294 -3.63 18.56 -16.86
CA LEU A 294 -4.75 17.63 -16.77
C LEU A 294 -6.09 18.37 -16.86
N GLY A 295 -7.03 17.80 -17.62
CA GLY A 295 -8.44 18.18 -17.59
C GLY A 295 -9.25 17.24 -16.70
N VAL A 296 -10.23 17.75 -15.96
CA VAL A 296 -11.20 16.95 -15.21
C VAL A 296 -12.59 17.42 -15.54
N VAL A 297 -13.46 16.55 -16.03
CA VAL A 297 -14.86 16.88 -16.32
C VAL A 297 -15.75 16.31 -15.21
N GLY A 298 -16.40 17.20 -14.46
CA GLY A 298 -17.20 16.87 -13.28
C GLY A 298 -16.47 17.19 -11.98
N GLY A 299 -17.07 18.03 -11.12
CA GLY A 299 -16.54 18.48 -9.82
C GLY A 299 -17.21 17.80 -8.62
N GLY A 300 -17.87 16.65 -8.83
CA GLY A 300 -18.44 15.84 -7.75
C GLY A 300 -17.35 15.22 -6.86
N THR A 301 -17.74 14.31 -5.96
CA THR A 301 -16.82 13.67 -5.00
C THR A 301 -15.57 13.08 -5.68
N MET A 302 -15.75 12.35 -6.77
CA MET A 302 -14.62 11.71 -7.46
C MET A 302 -13.78 12.74 -8.22
N GLY A 303 -14.39 13.60 -9.03
CA GLY A 303 -13.65 14.61 -9.79
C GLY A 303 -12.90 15.60 -8.92
N ALA A 304 -13.49 16.04 -7.81
CA ALA A 304 -12.78 16.86 -6.82
C ALA A 304 -11.59 16.13 -6.20
N GLY A 305 -11.77 14.86 -5.80
CA GLY A 305 -10.69 14.03 -5.26
C GLY A 305 -9.55 13.79 -6.27
N ILE A 306 -9.87 13.56 -7.54
CA ILE A 306 -8.88 13.42 -8.64
C ILE A 306 -8.13 14.74 -8.84
N THR A 307 -8.86 15.87 -8.86
CA THR A 307 -8.27 17.22 -8.92
C THR A 307 -7.28 17.46 -7.79
N VAL A 308 -7.66 17.15 -6.53
CA VAL A 308 -6.77 17.28 -5.38
C VAL A 308 -5.52 16.41 -5.53
N ALA A 309 -5.67 15.16 -6.00
CA ALA A 309 -4.52 14.27 -6.21
C ALA A 309 -3.55 14.85 -7.25
N ALA A 310 -4.05 15.41 -8.35
CA ALA A 310 -3.24 16.03 -9.39
C ALA A 310 -2.54 17.31 -8.89
N LEU A 311 -3.27 18.21 -8.24
CA LEU A 311 -2.72 19.45 -7.68
C LEU A 311 -1.60 19.18 -6.65
N ASN A 312 -1.79 18.18 -5.80
CA ASN A 312 -0.78 17.76 -4.81
C ASN A 312 0.48 17.19 -5.46
N SER A 313 0.37 16.66 -6.67
CA SER A 313 1.50 16.16 -7.46
C SER A 313 2.16 17.23 -8.31
N GLY A 314 1.69 18.47 -8.23
CA GLY A 314 2.23 19.62 -8.97
C GLY A 314 1.64 19.82 -10.36
N LEU A 315 0.70 18.98 -10.81
CA LEU A 315 0.04 19.13 -12.10
C LEU A 315 -0.98 20.27 -12.08
N PRO A 316 -0.96 21.20 -13.05
CA PRO A 316 -2.06 22.13 -13.31
C PRO A 316 -3.31 21.38 -13.77
N VAL A 317 -4.46 21.78 -13.24
CA VAL A 317 -5.76 21.15 -13.54
C VAL A 317 -6.77 22.18 -14.03
N THR A 318 -7.41 21.87 -15.17
CA THR A 318 -8.61 22.59 -15.63
C THR A 318 -9.83 21.72 -15.36
N MET A 319 -10.71 22.18 -14.45
CA MET A 319 -11.98 21.50 -14.13
C MET A 319 -13.10 22.10 -14.96
N ILE A 320 -13.86 21.25 -15.64
CA ILE A 320 -15.06 21.63 -16.38
C ILE A 320 -16.31 21.14 -15.65
N GLU A 321 -17.29 22.05 -15.52
CA GLU A 321 -18.62 21.74 -15.04
C GLU A 321 -19.69 22.32 -15.98
N ARG A 322 -20.90 21.74 -15.91
CA ARG A 322 -22.02 22.08 -16.82
C ARG A 322 -22.54 23.51 -16.67
N ASP A 323 -22.41 24.07 -15.45
CA ASP A 323 -22.91 25.40 -15.08
C ASP A 323 -22.05 26.03 -13.97
N HIS A 324 -22.19 27.32 -13.74
CA HIS A 324 -21.43 28.07 -12.75
C HIS A 324 -21.70 27.61 -11.31
N ASP A 325 -22.93 27.20 -10.98
CA ASP A 325 -23.29 26.74 -9.62
C ASP A 325 -22.61 25.39 -9.35
N SER A 326 -22.62 24.49 -10.33
CA SER A 326 -21.89 23.21 -10.24
C SER A 326 -20.39 23.43 -10.15
N LEU A 327 -19.85 24.37 -10.89
CA LEU A 327 -18.42 24.72 -10.83
C LEU A 327 -18.04 25.31 -9.47
N ALA A 328 -18.87 26.18 -8.90
CA ALA A 328 -18.64 26.74 -7.57
C ALA A 328 -18.64 25.63 -6.50
N ARG A 329 -19.57 24.67 -6.58
CA ARG A 329 -19.60 23.50 -5.70
C ARG A 329 -18.36 22.60 -5.90
N GLY A 330 -17.97 22.34 -7.15
CA GLY A 330 -16.78 21.55 -7.45
C GLY A 330 -15.51 22.17 -6.87
N ARG A 331 -15.34 23.49 -7.02
CA ARG A 331 -14.25 24.25 -6.41
C ARG A 331 -14.29 24.16 -4.87
N ALA A 332 -15.45 24.35 -4.28
CA ALA A 332 -15.62 24.24 -2.83
C ALA A 332 -15.26 22.83 -2.31
N ASN A 333 -15.62 21.77 -3.03
CA ASN A 333 -15.22 20.40 -2.70
C ASN A 333 -13.69 20.23 -2.66
N VAL A 334 -12.97 20.82 -3.63
CA VAL A 334 -11.51 20.81 -3.66
C VAL A 334 -10.92 21.60 -2.48
N GLU A 335 -11.38 22.84 -2.26
CA GLU A 335 -10.89 23.70 -1.19
C GLU A 335 -11.15 23.11 0.20
N GLN A 336 -12.30 22.48 0.43
CA GLN A 336 -12.64 21.85 1.71
C GLN A 336 -11.63 20.78 2.14
N VAL A 337 -10.98 20.08 1.20
CA VAL A 337 -9.92 19.10 1.54
C VAL A 337 -8.75 19.81 2.19
N TYR A 338 -8.33 20.95 1.64
CA TYR A 338 -7.22 21.74 2.17
C TYR A 338 -7.59 22.44 3.48
N ASP A 339 -8.80 22.98 3.59
CA ASP A 339 -9.31 23.62 4.82
C ASP A 339 -9.28 22.66 6.01
N ARG A 340 -9.65 21.40 5.79
CA ARG A 340 -9.52 20.35 6.82
C ARG A 340 -8.07 20.07 7.23
N LEU A 341 -7.10 20.21 6.32
CA LEU A 341 -5.68 20.05 6.64
C LEU A 341 -5.16 21.25 7.42
N ILE A 342 -5.59 22.46 7.06
CA ILE A 342 -5.26 23.70 7.79
C ILE A 342 -5.83 23.64 9.22
N ALA A 343 -7.11 23.29 9.37
CA ALA A 343 -7.75 23.14 10.68
C ALA A 343 -7.05 22.11 11.60
N LYS A 344 -6.36 21.12 11.01
CA LYS A 344 -5.56 20.13 11.74
C LYS A 344 -4.09 20.55 11.94
N GLY A 345 -3.70 21.76 11.55
CA GLY A 345 -2.32 22.25 11.64
C GLY A 345 -1.32 21.51 10.72
N ARG A 346 -1.81 20.85 9.67
CA ARG A 346 -1.00 20.06 8.73
C ARG A 346 -0.65 20.80 7.44
N MET A 347 -1.20 21.98 7.24
CA MET A 347 -0.97 22.84 6.07
C MET A 347 -1.16 24.30 6.48
N SER A 348 -0.43 25.21 5.85
CA SER A 348 -0.62 26.66 5.99
C SER A 348 -1.52 27.22 4.88
N GLU A 349 -2.11 28.40 5.10
CA GLU A 349 -2.87 29.15 4.08
C GLU A 349 -2.01 29.46 2.84
N ALA A 350 -0.75 29.81 3.04
CA ALA A 350 0.20 30.06 1.94
C ALA A 350 0.37 28.81 1.06
N GLN A 351 0.55 27.63 1.66
CA GLN A 351 0.66 26.37 0.93
C GLN A 351 -0.63 26.05 0.15
N LYS A 352 -1.82 26.27 0.75
CA LYS A 352 -3.11 26.14 0.04
C LYS A 352 -3.16 27.07 -1.17
N SER A 353 -2.80 28.34 -0.98
CA SER A 353 -2.77 29.34 -2.06
C SER A 353 -1.86 28.93 -3.22
N ASP A 354 -0.64 28.48 -2.93
CA ASP A 354 0.31 28.00 -3.93
C ASP A 354 -0.20 26.78 -4.69
N ILE A 355 -0.90 25.86 -4.03
CA ILE A 355 -1.50 24.70 -4.68
C ILE A 355 -2.68 25.15 -5.56
N MET A 356 -3.58 25.98 -5.04
CA MET A 356 -4.76 26.45 -5.75
C MET A 356 -4.44 27.39 -6.93
N ALA A 357 -3.25 27.99 -6.97
CA ALA A 357 -2.79 28.75 -8.14
C ALA A 357 -2.66 27.89 -9.41
N ARG A 358 -2.59 26.56 -9.27
CA ARG A 358 -2.57 25.59 -10.41
C ARG A 358 -3.95 25.08 -10.80
N TYR A 359 -5.02 25.51 -10.10
CA TYR A 359 -6.41 25.16 -10.39
C TYR A 359 -7.05 26.19 -11.28
N GLN A 360 -7.67 25.76 -12.37
CA GLN A 360 -8.55 26.55 -13.22
C GLN A 360 -9.92 25.89 -13.28
N GLY A 361 -10.99 26.65 -13.16
CA GLY A 361 -12.36 26.18 -13.32
C GLY A 361 -13.04 26.87 -14.50
N SER A 362 -13.80 26.12 -15.30
CA SER A 362 -14.54 26.66 -16.43
C SER A 362 -15.85 25.90 -16.69
N THR A 363 -16.74 26.51 -17.44
CA THR A 363 -17.94 25.85 -18.00
C THR A 363 -17.82 25.62 -19.52
N GLN A 364 -16.66 25.93 -20.11
CA GLN A 364 -16.43 25.84 -21.54
C GLN A 364 -15.45 24.71 -21.86
N PHE A 365 -15.86 23.72 -22.65
CA PHE A 365 -14.99 22.62 -23.08
C PHE A 365 -13.77 23.11 -23.87
N ALA A 366 -13.88 24.25 -24.58
CA ALA A 366 -12.76 24.83 -25.33
C ALA A 366 -11.53 25.14 -24.46
N ASP A 367 -11.70 25.38 -23.16
CA ASP A 367 -10.59 25.61 -22.22
C ASP A 367 -9.75 24.36 -21.95
N LEU A 368 -10.16 23.20 -22.46
CA LEU A 368 -9.40 21.94 -22.43
C LEU A 368 -8.49 21.73 -23.66
N SER A 369 -8.46 22.67 -24.62
CA SER A 369 -7.72 22.50 -25.89
C SER A 369 -6.23 22.18 -25.72
N GLU A 370 -5.60 22.66 -24.64
CA GLU A 370 -4.17 22.51 -24.38
C GLU A 370 -3.83 21.44 -23.35
N VAL A 371 -4.81 20.65 -22.86
CA VAL A 371 -4.51 19.59 -21.88
C VAL A 371 -3.95 18.34 -22.55
N ASP A 372 -3.12 17.62 -21.82
CA ASP A 372 -2.49 16.39 -22.32
C ASP A 372 -3.38 15.16 -22.10
N MET A 373 -4.19 15.20 -21.04
CA MET A 373 -5.15 14.14 -20.70
C MET A 373 -6.40 14.75 -20.06
N VAL A 374 -7.55 14.16 -20.34
CA VAL A 374 -8.81 14.48 -19.65
C VAL A 374 -9.33 13.24 -18.93
N ILE A 375 -9.76 13.42 -17.68
CA ILE A 375 -10.46 12.39 -16.91
C ILE A 375 -11.92 12.83 -16.74
N GLU A 376 -12.84 12.07 -17.33
CA GLU A 376 -14.27 12.25 -17.17
C GLU A 376 -14.73 11.57 -15.87
N ALA A 377 -15.41 12.31 -15.00
CA ALA A 377 -15.95 11.88 -13.72
C ALA A 377 -17.38 12.41 -13.48
N VAL A 378 -18.21 12.37 -14.52
CA VAL A 378 -19.63 12.77 -14.49
C VAL A 378 -20.51 11.59 -14.02
N PHE A 379 -21.84 11.77 -14.04
CA PHE A 379 -22.77 10.72 -13.64
C PHE A 379 -22.58 9.38 -14.37
N GLU A 380 -22.75 8.28 -13.66
CA GLU A 380 -22.54 6.91 -14.15
C GLU A 380 -23.66 6.46 -15.10
N ARG A 381 -23.77 7.14 -16.24
CA ARG A 381 -24.74 6.89 -17.30
C ARG A 381 -24.07 6.95 -18.66
N LEU A 382 -24.27 5.92 -19.48
CA LEU A 382 -23.62 5.78 -20.77
C LEU A 382 -23.92 6.95 -21.73
N ASP A 383 -25.18 7.39 -21.79
CA ASP A 383 -25.60 8.52 -22.65
C ASP A 383 -24.90 9.83 -22.26
N VAL A 384 -24.76 10.10 -20.96
CA VAL A 384 -24.09 11.29 -20.44
C VAL A 384 -22.59 11.23 -20.75
N LYS A 385 -21.95 10.09 -20.51
CA LYS A 385 -20.51 9.92 -20.78
C LYS A 385 -20.19 10.02 -22.27
N ARG A 386 -21.01 9.44 -23.14
CA ARG A 386 -20.85 9.57 -24.60
C ARG A 386 -20.97 11.01 -25.06
N ALA A 387 -21.96 11.77 -24.56
CA ALA A 387 -22.11 13.18 -24.90
C ALA A 387 -20.89 14.01 -24.48
N VAL A 388 -20.27 13.71 -23.33
CA VAL A 388 -19.01 14.35 -22.92
C VAL A 388 -17.88 13.99 -23.87
N PHE A 389 -17.72 12.72 -24.22
CA PHE A 389 -16.66 12.27 -25.14
C PHE A 389 -16.80 12.87 -26.54
N GLU A 390 -18.01 13.04 -27.05
CA GLU A 390 -18.28 13.75 -28.31
C GLU A 390 -17.86 15.23 -28.27
N GLN A 391 -17.99 15.90 -27.11
CA GLN A 391 -17.50 17.27 -26.94
C GLN A 391 -15.97 17.31 -26.82
N LEU A 392 -15.39 16.40 -26.08
CA LEU A 392 -13.94 16.29 -25.89
C LEU A 392 -13.23 16.01 -27.23
N ASP A 393 -13.81 15.16 -28.09
CA ASP A 393 -13.26 14.83 -29.41
C ASP A 393 -13.10 16.05 -30.31
N LYS A 394 -13.98 17.05 -30.16
CA LYS A 394 -13.97 18.29 -30.99
C LYS A 394 -12.96 19.32 -30.54
N VAL A 395 -12.61 19.34 -29.23
CA VAL A 395 -11.85 20.45 -28.64
C VAL A 395 -10.43 20.09 -28.24
N LEU A 396 -10.16 18.82 -27.97
CA LEU A 396 -8.86 18.38 -27.52
C LEU A 396 -7.85 18.33 -28.66
N LYS A 397 -6.59 18.63 -28.37
CA LYS A 397 -5.48 18.44 -29.31
C LYS A 397 -5.36 16.97 -29.76
N PRO A 398 -4.78 16.70 -30.92
CA PRO A 398 -4.81 15.36 -31.54
C PRO A 398 -4.21 14.24 -30.68
N ASP A 399 -3.18 14.53 -29.90
CA ASP A 399 -2.43 13.59 -29.09
C ASP A 399 -2.92 13.47 -27.63
N ALA A 400 -3.98 14.21 -27.27
CA ALA A 400 -4.53 14.13 -25.92
C ALA A 400 -5.14 12.75 -25.63
N VAL A 401 -4.96 12.26 -24.37
CA VAL A 401 -5.55 11.02 -23.88
C VAL A 401 -6.91 11.32 -23.26
N LEU A 402 -7.90 10.50 -23.58
CA LEU A 402 -9.24 10.55 -22.99
C LEU A 402 -9.42 9.41 -22.01
N ALA A 403 -9.84 9.72 -20.78
CA ALA A 403 -10.06 8.71 -19.77
C ALA A 403 -11.44 8.85 -19.11
N SER A 404 -12.09 7.73 -18.79
CA SER A 404 -13.31 7.72 -17.98
C SER A 404 -13.05 7.10 -16.62
N ASN A 405 -13.58 7.72 -15.56
CA ASN A 405 -13.57 7.17 -14.19
C ASN A 405 -14.83 6.35 -13.91
N THR A 406 -15.35 5.63 -14.91
CA THR A 406 -16.48 4.72 -14.72
C THR A 406 -16.09 3.54 -13.82
N SER A 407 -17.08 2.96 -13.11
CA SER A 407 -16.88 1.77 -12.29
C SER A 407 -17.43 0.49 -12.93
N TYR A 408 -18.38 0.60 -13.88
CA TYR A 408 -19.10 -0.54 -14.46
C TYR A 408 -19.35 -0.43 -15.94
N ILE A 409 -19.34 0.79 -16.51
CA ILE A 409 -19.67 0.98 -17.92
C ILE A 409 -18.51 0.53 -18.79
N ASP A 410 -18.83 -0.26 -19.81
CA ASP A 410 -17.90 -0.72 -20.81
C ASP A 410 -17.22 0.45 -21.53
N ILE A 411 -15.89 0.52 -21.42
CA ILE A 411 -15.07 1.59 -22.01
C ILE A 411 -15.18 1.60 -23.55
N ASP A 412 -15.34 0.44 -24.19
CA ASP A 412 -15.51 0.37 -25.66
C ASP A 412 -16.82 1.03 -26.10
N GLN A 413 -17.88 0.98 -25.28
CA GLN A 413 -19.12 1.69 -25.56
C GLN A 413 -18.96 3.22 -25.38
N ILE A 414 -18.16 3.67 -24.43
CA ILE A 414 -17.84 5.08 -24.27
C ILE A 414 -16.96 5.57 -25.43
N SER A 415 -15.90 4.83 -25.76
CA SER A 415 -14.95 5.17 -26.82
C SER A 415 -15.60 5.24 -28.20
N SER A 416 -16.72 4.55 -28.41
CA SER A 416 -17.48 4.62 -29.66
C SER A 416 -18.03 6.02 -29.99
N ALA A 417 -18.04 6.94 -29.01
CA ALA A 417 -18.47 8.32 -29.18
C ALA A 417 -17.34 9.27 -29.68
N THR A 418 -16.14 8.78 -29.89
CA THR A 418 -15.00 9.55 -30.42
C THR A 418 -14.42 8.90 -31.66
N ASN A 419 -13.77 9.70 -32.52
CA ASN A 419 -13.06 9.23 -33.73
C ASN A 419 -11.64 8.73 -33.42
N ARG A 420 -11.17 8.89 -32.17
CA ARG A 420 -9.82 8.48 -31.71
C ARG A 420 -9.92 7.41 -30.58
N ARG A 421 -10.58 6.30 -30.89
CA ARG A 421 -10.83 5.22 -29.92
C ARG A 421 -9.56 4.67 -29.29
N GLU A 422 -8.48 4.67 -30.05
CA GLU A 422 -7.14 4.23 -29.60
C GLU A 422 -6.53 5.16 -28.53
N HIS A 423 -7.07 6.38 -28.36
CA HIS A 423 -6.66 7.32 -27.31
C HIS A 423 -7.48 7.21 -26.02
N VAL A 424 -8.38 6.23 -25.94
CA VAL A 424 -9.30 6.10 -24.79
C VAL A 424 -8.87 4.96 -23.87
N LEU A 425 -8.94 5.22 -22.56
CA LEU A 425 -8.75 4.21 -21.50
C LEU A 425 -9.69 4.47 -20.31
N GLY A 426 -9.82 3.50 -19.40
CA GLY A 426 -10.46 3.71 -18.11
C GLY A 426 -9.42 4.02 -17.03
N LEU A 427 -9.75 4.96 -16.16
CA LEU A 427 -8.97 5.27 -14.95
C LEU A 427 -9.91 5.18 -13.74
N HIS A 428 -10.05 3.97 -13.20
CA HIS A 428 -10.95 3.73 -12.08
C HIS A 428 -10.25 4.04 -10.76
N PHE A 429 -10.54 5.24 -10.24
CA PHE A 429 -10.08 5.69 -8.92
C PHE A 429 -11.03 5.21 -7.82
N PHE A 430 -10.50 5.03 -6.63
CA PHE A 430 -11.27 4.63 -5.44
C PHE A 430 -11.52 5.82 -4.52
N SER A 431 -12.70 5.87 -3.93
CA SER A 431 -13.11 6.98 -3.06
C SER A 431 -12.54 6.84 -1.64
N PRO A 432 -11.97 7.91 -1.06
CA PRO A 432 -11.67 9.24 -1.62
C PRO A 432 -10.44 9.22 -2.54
N ALA A 433 -10.56 9.74 -3.77
CA ALA A 433 -9.54 9.59 -4.80
C ALA A 433 -8.18 10.23 -4.45
N ASN A 434 -8.16 11.25 -3.61
CA ASN A 434 -6.93 11.87 -3.12
C ASN A 434 -6.21 11.04 -2.03
N ILE A 435 -6.88 10.05 -1.41
CA ILE A 435 -6.35 9.24 -0.31
C ILE A 435 -6.03 7.82 -0.76
N MET A 436 -7.01 7.16 -1.40
CA MET A 436 -6.88 5.76 -1.82
C MET A 436 -5.74 5.57 -2.80
N LYS A 437 -4.94 4.54 -2.57
CA LYS A 437 -3.70 4.32 -3.36
C LYS A 437 -3.93 3.59 -4.67
N LEU A 438 -4.91 2.70 -4.73
CA LEU A 438 -5.19 1.91 -5.92
C LEU A 438 -5.69 2.78 -7.08
N LEU A 439 -5.23 2.46 -8.29
CA LEU A 439 -5.77 2.95 -9.55
C LEU A 439 -5.83 1.77 -10.53
N GLU A 440 -7.03 1.29 -10.87
CA GLU A 440 -7.21 0.34 -11.96
C GLU A 440 -7.15 1.09 -13.30
N ILE A 441 -6.21 0.70 -14.15
CA ILE A 441 -6.06 1.20 -15.50
C ILE A 441 -6.75 0.20 -16.42
N VAL A 442 -7.96 0.57 -16.86
CA VAL A 442 -8.81 -0.31 -17.65
C VAL A 442 -8.47 -0.14 -19.12
N VAL A 443 -8.03 -1.24 -19.73
CA VAL A 443 -7.51 -1.26 -21.09
C VAL A 443 -8.57 -1.87 -22.02
N PRO A 444 -9.30 -1.03 -22.81
CA PRO A 444 -10.20 -1.53 -23.84
C PRO A 444 -9.40 -2.11 -25.01
N GLN A 445 -10.07 -2.87 -25.87
CA GLN A 445 -9.42 -3.58 -26.98
C GLN A 445 -8.75 -2.63 -27.98
N SER A 446 -9.27 -1.42 -28.13
CA SER A 446 -8.79 -0.41 -29.09
C SER A 446 -7.63 0.43 -28.57
N ALA A 447 -7.31 0.43 -27.26
CA ALA A 447 -6.32 1.33 -26.69
C ALA A 447 -4.91 1.10 -27.24
N ALA A 448 -4.23 2.19 -27.64
CA ALA A 448 -2.84 2.15 -28.09
C ALA A 448 -1.88 1.96 -26.89
N ASP A 449 -0.75 1.28 -27.12
CA ASP A 449 0.24 0.97 -26.09
C ASP A 449 0.78 2.24 -25.40
N ASP A 450 1.02 3.33 -26.13
CA ASP A 450 1.49 4.61 -25.58
C ASP A 450 0.44 5.30 -24.69
N VAL A 451 -0.84 5.12 -25.01
CA VAL A 451 -1.97 5.61 -24.19
C VAL A 451 -2.03 4.86 -22.87
N VAL A 452 -1.90 3.54 -22.89
CA VAL A 452 -1.83 2.72 -21.69
C VAL A 452 -0.60 3.10 -20.87
N ALA A 453 0.59 3.19 -21.49
CA ALA A 453 1.82 3.63 -20.82
C ALA A 453 1.65 5.02 -20.16
N THR A 454 0.88 5.93 -20.79
CA THR A 454 0.55 7.25 -20.25
C THR A 454 -0.31 7.15 -18.99
N GLY A 455 -1.28 6.23 -18.94
CA GLY A 455 -2.07 5.93 -17.73
C GLY A 455 -1.19 5.47 -16.56
N PHE A 456 -0.21 4.61 -16.82
CA PHE A 456 0.77 4.17 -15.81
C PHE A 456 1.71 5.30 -15.38
N ALA A 457 2.13 6.17 -16.31
CA ALA A 457 2.92 7.36 -15.99
C ALA A 457 2.13 8.33 -15.09
N LEU A 458 0.85 8.57 -15.38
CA LEU A 458 -0.02 9.37 -14.52
C LEU A 458 -0.12 8.76 -13.13
N ALA A 459 -0.35 7.47 -13.01
CA ALA A 459 -0.41 6.79 -11.70
C ALA A 459 0.85 7.04 -10.87
N LYS A 460 2.03 6.95 -11.50
CA LYS A 460 3.31 7.24 -10.86
C LYS A 460 3.42 8.70 -10.42
N ILE A 461 3.00 9.66 -11.26
CA ILE A 461 2.98 11.10 -10.91
C ILE A 461 2.08 11.34 -9.70
N LEU A 462 0.88 10.74 -9.69
CA LEU A 462 -0.09 10.88 -8.61
C LEU A 462 0.27 10.08 -7.34
N GLY A 463 1.36 9.33 -7.33
CA GLY A 463 1.74 8.45 -6.22
C GLY A 463 0.72 7.32 -5.97
N LYS A 464 0.04 6.88 -7.03
CA LYS A 464 -0.89 5.75 -7.02
C LYS A 464 -0.18 4.44 -7.31
N ILE A 465 -0.83 3.34 -6.96
CA ILE A 465 -0.42 1.98 -7.25
C ILE A 465 -1.29 1.51 -8.43
N PRO A 466 -0.72 1.43 -9.64
CA PRO A 466 -1.47 1.04 -10.81
C PRO A 466 -1.64 -0.48 -10.87
N VAL A 467 -2.81 -0.90 -11.32
CA VAL A 467 -3.09 -2.28 -11.73
C VAL A 467 -3.76 -2.23 -13.09
N ARG A 468 -3.26 -3.03 -14.04
CA ARG A 468 -3.90 -3.18 -15.33
C ARG A 468 -5.15 -4.04 -15.19
N ALA A 469 -6.28 -3.56 -15.67
CA ALA A 469 -7.53 -4.30 -15.75
C ALA A 469 -8.00 -4.44 -17.20
N GLY A 470 -8.55 -5.59 -17.57
CA GLY A 470 -9.32 -5.74 -18.79
C GLY A 470 -10.66 -5.04 -18.70
N ASN A 471 -11.24 -4.70 -19.85
CA ASN A 471 -12.54 -4.05 -19.94
C ASN A 471 -13.67 -5.07 -19.73
N SER A 472 -14.09 -5.24 -18.47
CA SER A 472 -15.16 -6.15 -18.02
C SER A 472 -16.02 -5.42 -16.98
N PRO A 473 -17.34 -5.68 -16.88
CA PRO A 473 -18.18 -5.04 -15.89
C PRO A 473 -17.65 -5.20 -14.45
N GLY A 474 -17.38 -4.08 -13.77
CA GLY A 474 -16.80 -4.08 -12.43
C GLY A 474 -15.29 -4.34 -12.38
N PHE A 475 -14.64 -4.50 -13.55
CA PHE A 475 -13.20 -4.71 -13.71
C PHE A 475 -12.67 -5.86 -12.86
N ILE A 476 -11.57 -5.67 -12.11
CA ILE A 476 -11.07 -6.69 -11.19
C ILE A 476 -11.82 -6.61 -9.85
N GLY A 477 -11.75 -5.44 -9.23
CA GLY A 477 -12.12 -5.30 -7.84
C GLY A 477 -13.62 -5.37 -7.57
N ASN A 478 -14.43 -4.58 -8.28
CA ASN A 478 -15.88 -4.56 -8.08
C ASN A 478 -16.56 -5.85 -8.55
N ARG A 479 -16.02 -6.53 -9.56
CA ARG A 479 -16.52 -7.82 -10.01
C ARG A 479 -16.38 -8.88 -8.92
N ILE A 480 -15.22 -9.00 -8.33
CA ILE A 480 -14.96 -9.93 -7.23
C ILE A 480 -15.75 -9.51 -5.97
N LEU A 481 -15.82 -8.18 -5.66
CA LEU A 481 -16.66 -7.65 -4.57
C LEU A 481 -18.12 -8.09 -4.71
N GLY A 482 -18.67 -8.02 -5.91
CA GLY A 482 -20.04 -8.49 -6.17
C GLY A 482 -20.23 -9.92 -5.72
N LYS A 483 -19.33 -10.83 -6.10
CA LYS A 483 -19.47 -12.26 -5.79
C LYS A 483 -19.39 -12.59 -4.30
N TYR A 484 -18.40 -12.04 -3.58
CA TYR A 484 -18.38 -12.31 -2.14
C TYR A 484 -19.43 -11.51 -1.36
N GLY A 485 -19.90 -10.40 -1.92
CA GLY A 485 -21.07 -9.68 -1.41
C GLY A 485 -22.36 -10.50 -1.51
N ASP A 486 -22.58 -11.18 -2.64
CA ASP A 486 -23.68 -12.11 -2.81
C ASP A 486 -23.55 -13.29 -1.84
N CYS A 487 -22.33 -13.81 -1.62
CA CYS A 487 -22.10 -14.85 -0.61
C CYS A 487 -22.49 -14.39 0.80
N ALA A 488 -22.13 -13.16 1.18
CA ALA A 488 -22.54 -12.59 2.47
C ALA A 488 -24.07 -12.43 2.57
N ALA A 489 -24.73 -12.01 1.49
CA ALA A 489 -26.18 -11.91 1.43
C ALA A 489 -26.86 -13.30 1.56
N HIS A 490 -26.30 -14.34 0.91
CA HIS A 490 -26.78 -15.71 1.07
C HIS A 490 -26.64 -16.20 2.52
N MET A 491 -25.49 -15.97 3.17
CA MET A 491 -25.29 -16.31 4.58
C MET A 491 -26.26 -15.55 5.48
N MET A 492 -26.51 -14.27 5.19
CA MET A 492 -27.48 -13.46 5.94
C MET A 492 -28.90 -14.01 5.79
N GLU A 493 -29.31 -14.43 4.61
CA GLU A 493 -30.60 -15.05 4.38
C GLU A 493 -30.69 -16.43 5.03
N ASP A 494 -29.60 -17.23 5.08
CA ASP A 494 -29.54 -18.56 5.67
C ASP A 494 -29.45 -18.59 7.19
N GLY A 495 -29.19 -17.45 7.87
CA GLY A 495 -29.23 -17.43 9.33
C GLY A 495 -28.24 -16.52 10.02
N ALA A 496 -27.14 -16.13 9.38
CA ALA A 496 -26.23 -15.14 9.96
C ALA A 496 -26.87 -13.75 10.03
N THR A 497 -26.36 -12.90 10.90
CA THR A 497 -26.67 -11.47 10.91
C THR A 497 -25.60 -10.68 10.19
N PRO A 498 -25.89 -9.46 9.68
CA PRO A 498 -24.85 -8.62 9.09
C PRO A 498 -23.74 -8.29 10.11
N TYR A 499 -24.05 -8.26 11.40
CA TYR A 499 -23.11 -7.96 12.48
C TYR A 499 -22.15 -9.11 12.76
N GLU A 500 -22.63 -10.37 12.73
CA GLU A 500 -21.77 -11.57 12.86
C GLU A 500 -20.83 -11.67 11.65
N ILE A 501 -21.33 -11.44 10.44
CA ILE A 501 -20.51 -11.45 9.23
C ILE A 501 -19.43 -10.36 9.31
N ASP A 502 -19.81 -9.13 9.67
CA ASP A 502 -18.87 -8.01 9.79
C ASP A 502 -17.85 -8.24 10.92
N SER A 503 -18.26 -8.85 12.04
CA SER A 503 -17.37 -9.21 13.14
C SER A 503 -16.30 -10.21 12.69
N ALA A 504 -16.70 -11.28 12.01
CA ALA A 504 -15.78 -12.28 11.48
C ALA A 504 -14.77 -11.68 10.48
N ILE A 505 -15.24 -10.77 9.60
CA ILE A 505 -14.39 -10.06 8.64
C ILE A 505 -13.35 -9.17 9.35
N VAL A 506 -13.78 -8.43 10.39
CA VAL A 506 -12.89 -7.58 11.18
C VAL A 506 -11.89 -8.42 11.99
N GLU A 507 -12.32 -9.55 12.55
CA GLU A 507 -11.42 -10.47 13.27
C GLU A 507 -10.39 -11.11 12.33
N PHE A 508 -10.74 -11.38 11.08
CA PHE A 508 -9.80 -11.84 10.06
C PHE A 508 -8.70 -10.80 9.76
N GLY A 509 -8.97 -9.49 9.99
CA GLY A 509 -8.00 -8.41 9.88
C GLY A 509 -8.38 -7.28 8.94
N TYR A 510 -9.59 -7.26 8.39
CA TYR A 510 -10.07 -6.10 7.63
C TYR A 510 -10.29 -4.89 8.54
N PRO A 511 -10.14 -3.66 8.05
CA PRO A 511 -10.33 -2.45 8.85
C PRO A 511 -11.80 -2.20 9.23
N MET A 512 -12.75 -2.77 8.48
CA MET A 512 -14.20 -2.72 8.75
C MET A 512 -14.90 -3.90 8.07
N GLY A 513 -16.11 -4.19 8.52
CA GLY A 513 -16.96 -5.21 7.94
C GLY A 513 -17.57 -4.78 6.60
N LEU A 514 -18.09 -5.73 5.86
CA LEU A 514 -18.66 -5.54 4.54
C LEU A 514 -19.91 -4.65 4.55
N HIS A 515 -20.83 -4.89 5.50
CA HIS A 515 -22.08 -4.13 5.59
C HIS A 515 -21.83 -2.69 6.10
N ALA A 516 -20.87 -2.51 7.03
CA ALA A 516 -20.40 -1.19 7.44
C ALA A 516 -19.74 -0.43 6.27
N MET A 517 -19.02 -1.11 5.40
CA MET A 517 -18.42 -0.54 4.18
C MET A 517 -19.51 -0.14 3.18
N TYR A 518 -20.54 -0.94 2.98
CA TYR A 518 -21.68 -0.59 2.14
C TYR A 518 -22.43 0.63 2.66
N ASP A 519 -22.66 0.74 3.97
CA ASP A 519 -23.27 1.90 4.60
C ASP A 519 -22.43 3.17 4.46
N LEU A 520 -21.10 3.04 4.51
CA LEU A 520 -20.17 4.15 4.28
C LEU A 520 -20.19 4.63 2.82
N ALA A 521 -20.23 3.70 1.86
CA ALA A 521 -20.27 4.02 0.43
C ALA A 521 -21.63 4.58 -0.01
N GLY A 522 -22.69 4.13 0.62
CA GLY A 522 -24.09 4.44 0.28
C GLY A 522 -24.76 3.31 -0.51
N LEU A 523 -25.80 2.72 0.09
CA LEU A 523 -26.54 1.59 -0.46
C LEU A 523 -27.29 1.90 -1.76
N ASP A 524 -27.61 3.16 -2.03
CA ASP A 524 -28.26 3.63 -3.26
C ASP A 524 -27.48 3.27 -4.53
N ILE A 525 -26.14 3.34 -4.48
CA ILE A 525 -25.27 2.99 -5.62
C ILE A 525 -25.50 1.52 -6.02
N GLY A 526 -25.42 0.62 -5.03
CA GLY A 526 -25.68 -0.80 -5.25
C GLY A 526 -27.12 -1.07 -5.67
N TRP A 527 -28.10 -0.32 -5.12
CA TRP A 527 -29.49 -0.45 -5.45
C TRP A 527 -29.80 -0.05 -6.90
N ASP A 528 -29.21 1.04 -7.39
CA ASP A 528 -29.35 1.47 -8.78
C ASP A 528 -28.80 0.41 -9.75
N ASN A 529 -27.65 -0.19 -9.41
CA ASN A 529 -27.09 -1.29 -10.19
C ASN A 529 -28.02 -2.52 -10.19
N ARG A 530 -28.58 -2.90 -9.03
CA ARG A 530 -29.51 -4.03 -8.92
C ARG A 530 -30.81 -3.79 -9.70
N LYS A 531 -31.33 -2.56 -9.70
CA LYS A 531 -32.48 -2.17 -10.53
C LYS A 531 -32.17 -2.23 -12.02
N ALA A 532 -31.01 -1.76 -12.45
CA ALA A 532 -30.59 -1.81 -13.84
C ALA A 532 -30.36 -3.24 -14.34
N ALA A 533 -30.00 -4.16 -13.46
CA ALA A 533 -29.86 -5.59 -13.74
C ALA A 533 -31.20 -6.35 -13.69
N GLN A 534 -32.28 -5.74 -13.21
CA GLN A 534 -33.62 -6.38 -13.15
C GLN A 534 -34.09 -6.78 -14.56
N GLY A 535 -34.49 -8.01 -14.74
CA GLY A 535 -34.86 -8.57 -16.05
C GLY A 535 -33.74 -9.10 -16.91
N LYS A 536 -32.44 -8.85 -16.50
CA LYS A 536 -31.27 -9.46 -17.14
C LYS A 536 -30.67 -10.60 -16.31
N ARG A 537 -31.09 -10.75 -15.06
CA ARG A 537 -30.62 -11.81 -14.15
C ARG A 537 -31.04 -13.18 -14.65
N ASN A 538 -30.17 -14.16 -14.45
CA ASN A 538 -30.53 -15.56 -14.65
C ASN A 538 -31.60 -15.95 -13.60
N PRO A 539 -32.83 -16.38 -14.01
CA PRO A 539 -33.87 -16.71 -13.06
C PRO A 539 -33.55 -17.92 -12.14
N ALA A 540 -32.55 -18.71 -12.52
CA ALA A 540 -32.09 -19.86 -11.73
C ALA A 540 -31.09 -19.45 -10.63
N GLU A 541 -30.53 -18.23 -10.67
CA GLU A 541 -29.65 -17.72 -9.63
C GLU A 541 -30.45 -17.23 -8.42
N ARG A 542 -29.94 -17.57 -7.23
CA ARG A 542 -30.51 -17.11 -5.97
C ARG A 542 -30.37 -15.60 -5.87
N TYR A 543 -31.46 -14.90 -5.60
CA TYR A 543 -31.44 -13.45 -5.36
C TYR A 543 -31.94 -13.10 -3.95
N VAL A 544 -31.19 -12.30 -3.22
CA VAL A 544 -31.51 -11.86 -1.85
C VAL A 544 -31.99 -10.41 -1.87
N GLU A 545 -33.24 -10.19 -1.46
CA GLU A 545 -33.92 -8.89 -1.51
C GLU A 545 -33.70 -8.02 -0.27
N ILE A 546 -32.99 -8.51 0.76
CA ILE A 546 -32.82 -7.82 2.04
C ILE A 546 -32.28 -6.40 1.85
N ALA A 547 -31.22 -6.22 1.05
CA ALA A 547 -30.65 -4.91 0.77
C ALA A 547 -31.61 -3.99 0.00
N ASP A 548 -32.46 -4.53 -0.86
CA ASP A 548 -33.52 -3.75 -1.56
C ASP A 548 -34.57 -3.24 -0.57
N ARG A 549 -35.01 -4.09 0.37
CA ARG A 549 -35.97 -3.71 1.41
C ARG A 549 -35.45 -2.61 2.34
N ILE A 550 -34.12 -2.58 2.58
CA ILE A 550 -33.46 -1.50 3.31
C ILE A 550 -33.54 -0.21 2.49
N CYS A 551 -33.19 -0.27 1.21
CA CYS A 551 -33.19 0.90 0.31
C CYS A 551 -34.60 1.44 0.03
N GLU A 552 -35.62 0.58 -0.08
CA GLU A 552 -37.03 0.97 -0.25
C GLU A 552 -37.58 1.82 0.92
N ARG A 553 -36.94 1.72 2.11
CA ARG A 553 -37.23 2.55 3.27
C ARG A 553 -36.49 3.90 3.27
N GLY A 554 -35.66 4.17 2.24
CA GLY A 554 -34.83 5.36 2.17
C GLY A 554 -33.60 5.27 3.09
N TRP A 555 -33.22 4.08 3.54
CA TRP A 555 -32.08 3.86 4.41
C TRP A 555 -30.84 3.57 3.54
N PHE A 556 -30.05 4.62 3.30
CA PHE A 556 -28.89 4.54 2.39
C PHE A 556 -27.55 4.55 3.10
N GLY A 557 -27.50 4.16 4.37
CA GLY A 557 -26.28 4.12 5.17
C GLY A 557 -26.01 5.43 5.94
N GLN A 558 -24.73 5.72 6.17
CA GLN A 558 -24.30 6.84 7.00
C GLN A 558 -24.88 8.19 6.56
N LYS A 559 -25.00 8.43 5.26
CA LYS A 559 -25.53 9.70 4.71
C LYS A 559 -26.99 9.97 5.05
N THR A 560 -27.77 8.93 5.39
CA THR A 560 -29.17 9.04 5.83
C THR A 560 -29.33 8.70 7.31
N GLY A 561 -28.22 8.47 8.04
CA GLY A 561 -28.22 8.07 9.45
C GLY A 561 -28.66 6.62 9.70
N ARG A 562 -28.97 5.85 8.65
CA ARG A 562 -29.45 4.47 8.77
C ARG A 562 -29.18 3.68 7.49
N GLY A 563 -28.78 2.43 7.65
CA GLY A 563 -28.56 1.45 6.61
C GLY A 563 -28.68 0.05 7.20
N PHE A 564 -27.65 -0.81 7.07
CA PHE A 564 -27.51 -2.02 7.88
C PHE A 564 -27.29 -1.72 9.36
N TYR A 565 -26.76 -0.52 9.64
CA TYR A 565 -26.51 -0.02 10.98
C TYR A 565 -27.27 1.28 11.25
N LEU A 566 -27.45 1.60 12.53
CA LEU A 566 -27.91 2.92 12.98
C LEU A 566 -26.70 3.82 13.24
N TYR A 567 -26.78 5.07 12.80
CA TYR A 567 -25.75 6.10 12.99
C TYR A 567 -26.36 7.30 13.74
N PRO A 568 -26.66 7.18 15.06
CA PRO A 568 -27.25 8.27 15.82
C PRO A 568 -26.27 9.44 15.86
N ASP A 569 -26.80 10.66 15.74
CA ASP A 569 -26.05 11.92 15.83
C ASP A 569 -24.84 12.05 14.90
N GLY A 570 -24.87 11.35 13.75
CA GLY A 570 -23.79 11.38 12.76
C GLY A 570 -22.51 10.66 13.21
N THR A 571 -22.61 9.71 14.14
CA THR A 571 -21.48 8.85 14.54
C THR A 571 -20.92 8.09 13.35
N ARG A 572 -19.60 7.86 13.35
CA ARG A 572 -18.93 7.06 12.29
C ARG A 572 -19.01 5.56 12.53
N ILE A 573 -19.25 5.16 13.77
CA ILE A 573 -19.38 3.75 14.17
C ILE A 573 -20.87 3.49 14.31
N GLY A 574 -21.38 2.59 13.50
CA GLY A 574 -22.79 2.19 13.53
C GLY A 574 -23.09 1.27 14.71
N ALA A 575 -24.29 1.36 15.24
CA ALA A 575 -24.84 0.43 16.21
C ALA A 575 -25.78 -0.58 15.50
N PRO A 576 -25.87 -1.83 15.99
CA PRO A 576 -26.85 -2.80 15.48
C PRO A 576 -28.27 -2.24 15.53
N ASP A 577 -29.04 -2.50 14.46
CA ASP A 577 -30.39 -2.01 14.32
C ASP A 577 -31.42 -3.16 14.52
N PRO A 578 -32.31 -3.10 15.54
CA PRO A 578 -33.32 -4.10 15.77
C PRO A 578 -34.29 -4.30 14.60
N GLU A 579 -34.57 -3.26 13.81
CA GLU A 579 -35.46 -3.38 12.67
C GLU A 579 -34.86 -4.20 11.50
N ILE A 580 -33.54 -4.23 11.40
CA ILE A 580 -32.84 -5.08 10.41
C ILE A 580 -33.10 -6.55 10.71
N PHE A 581 -33.10 -6.96 11.97
CA PHE A 581 -33.46 -8.34 12.33
C PHE A 581 -34.88 -8.67 11.90
N THR A 582 -35.84 -7.78 12.19
CA THR A 582 -37.24 -7.93 11.82
C THR A 582 -37.41 -8.06 10.29
N LEU A 583 -36.67 -7.26 9.53
CA LEU A 583 -36.67 -7.28 8.09
C LEU A 583 -36.10 -8.59 7.54
N ILE A 584 -34.98 -9.07 8.07
CA ILE A 584 -34.36 -10.33 7.68
C ILE A 584 -35.33 -11.52 7.96
N GLU A 585 -35.95 -11.56 9.14
CA GLU A 585 -36.92 -12.59 9.50
C GLU A 585 -38.14 -12.58 8.56
N ALA A 586 -38.62 -11.39 8.19
CA ALA A 586 -39.72 -11.26 7.24
C ALA A 586 -39.39 -11.84 5.84
N GLU A 587 -38.16 -11.58 5.34
CA GLU A 587 -37.69 -12.10 4.05
C GLU A 587 -37.47 -13.63 4.11
N ARG A 588 -36.90 -14.14 5.21
CA ARG A 588 -36.79 -15.61 5.45
C ARG A 588 -38.16 -16.30 5.45
N ALA A 589 -39.13 -15.71 6.15
CA ALA A 589 -40.49 -16.26 6.21
C ALA A 589 -41.17 -16.35 4.84
N LYS A 590 -41.02 -15.33 3.98
CA LYS A 590 -41.53 -15.34 2.60
C LYS A 590 -40.99 -16.51 1.77
N LYS A 591 -39.73 -16.87 1.99
CA LYS A 591 -39.04 -17.94 1.25
C LYS A 591 -39.07 -19.29 1.98
N SER A 592 -39.73 -19.37 3.14
CA SER A 592 -39.78 -20.56 4.00
C SER A 592 -38.38 -21.08 4.40
N ILE A 593 -37.43 -20.16 4.62
CA ILE A 593 -36.04 -20.48 5.00
C ILE A 593 -35.97 -20.66 6.51
N THR A 594 -35.46 -21.80 6.96
CA THR A 594 -35.13 -22.04 8.35
C THR A 594 -33.72 -21.57 8.64
N ALA A 595 -33.57 -20.58 9.53
CA ALA A 595 -32.31 -20.05 9.92
C ALA A 595 -31.42 -21.09 10.60
N ARG A 596 -30.13 -21.11 10.25
CA ARG A 596 -29.08 -21.89 10.91
C ARG A 596 -27.99 -21.01 11.48
N ARG A 597 -27.20 -21.55 12.40
CA ARG A 597 -26.04 -20.85 12.93
C ARG A 597 -24.83 -21.01 12.00
N PHE A 598 -24.00 -19.98 11.98
CA PHE A 598 -22.68 -19.95 11.35
C PHE A 598 -21.62 -19.72 12.43
N THR A 599 -20.44 -20.32 12.29
CA THR A 599 -19.26 -19.94 13.04
C THR A 599 -18.46 -18.89 12.27
N ASP A 600 -17.61 -18.13 12.94
CA ASP A 600 -16.76 -17.12 12.30
C ASP A 600 -15.84 -17.77 11.25
N GLU A 601 -15.34 -19.00 11.53
CA GLU A 601 -14.52 -19.76 10.58
C GLU A 601 -15.31 -20.13 9.32
N GLU A 602 -16.59 -20.55 9.45
CA GLU A 602 -17.42 -20.88 8.30
C GLU A 602 -17.75 -19.63 7.48
N ILE A 603 -18.08 -18.51 8.15
CA ILE A 603 -18.31 -17.21 7.48
C ILE A 603 -17.11 -16.85 6.63
N MET A 604 -15.92 -16.86 7.21
CA MET A 604 -14.71 -16.51 6.48
C MET A 604 -14.34 -17.51 5.39
N ALA A 605 -14.51 -18.81 5.63
CA ALA A 605 -14.23 -19.83 4.62
C ALA A 605 -15.12 -19.65 3.38
N ARG A 606 -16.43 -19.39 3.55
CA ARG A 606 -17.36 -19.10 2.44
C ARG A 606 -17.02 -17.79 1.74
N TYR A 607 -16.80 -16.72 2.51
CA TYR A 607 -16.46 -15.40 2.00
C TYR A 607 -15.22 -15.43 1.11
N LEU A 608 -14.15 -16.07 1.58
CA LEU A 608 -12.89 -16.18 0.85
C LEU A 608 -12.97 -17.17 -0.32
N ALA A 609 -13.73 -18.27 -0.17
CA ALA A 609 -13.95 -19.21 -1.28
C ALA A 609 -14.70 -18.54 -2.45
N ALA A 610 -15.74 -17.74 -2.17
CA ALA A 610 -16.45 -16.99 -3.20
C ALA A 610 -15.52 -15.94 -3.87
N MET A 611 -14.72 -15.23 -3.08
CA MET A 611 -13.74 -14.26 -3.56
C MET A 611 -12.73 -14.91 -4.51
N VAL A 612 -12.08 -15.99 -4.09
CA VAL A 612 -11.03 -16.65 -4.86
C VAL A 612 -11.58 -17.36 -6.09
N ASN A 613 -12.77 -17.96 -6.00
CA ASN A 613 -13.40 -18.60 -7.14
C ASN A 613 -13.70 -17.61 -8.28
N GLU A 614 -14.24 -16.42 -7.95
CA GLU A 614 -14.44 -15.35 -8.94
C GLU A 614 -13.12 -14.75 -9.42
N ALA A 615 -12.12 -14.64 -8.55
CA ALA A 615 -10.79 -14.21 -8.92
C ALA A 615 -10.14 -15.14 -9.96
N CYS A 616 -10.40 -16.44 -9.87
CA CYS A 616 -9.97 -17.40 -10.90
C CYS A 616 -10.64 -17.13 -12.25
N GLU A 617 -11.91 -16.75 -12.29
CA GLU A 617 -12.60 -16.37 -13.53
C GLU A 617 -12.06 -15.07 -14.11
N VAL A 618 -11.78 -14.08 -13.25
CA VAL A 618 -11.13 -12.82 -13.64
C VAL A 618 -9.74 -13.06 -14.30
N LEU A 619 -8.99 -14.03 -13.79
CA LEU A 619 -7.71 -14.45 -14.40
C LEU A 619 -7.92 -15.20 -15.72
N ARG A 620 -8.82 -16.18 -15.73
CA ARG A 620 -9.10 -17.03 -16.90
C ARG A 620 -9.58 -16.21 -18.10
N GLU A 621 -10.34 -15.16 -17.84
CA GLU A 621 -10.84 -14.24 -18.87
C GLU A 621 -9.83 -13.15 -19.25
N GLY A 622 -8.65 -13.10 -18.60
CA GLY A 622 -7.61 -12.10 -18.88
C GLY A 622 -7.96 -10.68 -18.40
N VAL A 623 -8.93 -10.55 -17.50
CA VAL A 623 -9.28 -9.25 -16.88
C VAL A 623 -8.14 -8.80 -15.95
N ALA A 624 -7.58 -9.70 -15.14
CA ALA A 624 -6.29 -9.53 -14.49
C ALA A 624 -5.22 -10.32 -15.26
N LEU A 625 -4.00 -9.79 -15.37
CA LEU A 625 -2.91 -10.48 -16.07
C LEU A 625 -2.30 -11.60 -15.24
N LYS A 626 -2.27 -11.44 -13.92
CA LYS A 626 -1.62 -12.38 -12.99
C LYS A 626 -2.27 -12.32 -11.61
N PRO A 627 -2.14 -13.38 -10.79
CA PRO A 627 -2.72 -13.44 -9.45
C PRO A 627 -2.29 -12.28 -8.54
N SER A 628 -1.03 -11.86 -8.62
CA SER A 628 -0.51 -10.75 -7.83
C SER A 628 -1.18 -9.39 -8.14
N ASP A 629 -1.76 -9.18 -9.31
CA ASP A 629 -2.52 -7.99 -9.64
C ASP A 629 -3.82 -7.93 -8.84
N ILE A 630 -4.47 -9.08 -8.63
CA ILE A 630 -5.65 -9.20 -7.76
C ILE A 630 -5.25 -8.94 -6.30
N ASP A 631 -4.13 -9.51 -5.84
CA ASP A 631 -3.62 -9.26 -4.48
C ASP A 631 -3.39 -7.76 -4.24
N VAL A 632 -2.75 -7.06 -5.18
CA VAL A 632 -2.52 -5.61 -5.11
C VAL A 632 -3.83 -4.84 -5.08
N THR A 633 -4.79 -5.21 -5.94
CA THR A 633 -6.13 -4.61 -5.99
C THR A 633 -6.82 -4.70 -4.63
N PHE A 634 -6.82 -5.88 -4.01
CA PHE A 634 -7.53 -6.10 -2.75
C PHE A 634 -6.83 -5.48 -1.54
N VAL A 635 -5.50 -5.55 -1.48
CA VAL A 635 -4.73 -4.93 -0.39
C VAL A 635 -4.85 -3.40 -0.40
N HIS A 636 -4.88 -2.77 -1.58
CA HIS A 636 -4.84 -1.31 -1.69
C HIS A 636 -6.19 -0.64 -1.97
N GLY A 637 -7.19 -1.40 -2.43
CA GLY A 637 -8.52 -0.89 -2.77
C GLY A 637 -9.64 -1.37 -1.84
N TYR A 638 -9.53 -2.58 -1.31
CA TYR A 638 -10.63 -3.24 -0.60
C TYR A 638 -10.30 -3.62 0.84
N GLY A 639 -9.13 -3.20 1.36
CA GLY A 639 -8.76 -3.39 2.76
C GLY A 639 -8.41 -4.83 3.14
N PHE A 640 -8.11 -5.71 2.17
CA PHE A 640 -7.62 -7.05 2.51
C PHE A 640 -6.34 -6.94 3.36
N PRO A 641 -6.22 -7.69 4.47
CA PRO A 641 -5.08 -7.56 5.38
C PRO A 641 -3.75 -7.78 4.67
N ARG A 642 -2.91 -6.73 4.59
CA ARG A 642 -1.63 -6.76 3.88
C ARG A 642 -0.71 -7.87 4.38
N TYR A 643 -0.75 -8.18 5.69
CA TYR A 643 0.07 -9.24 6.28
C TYR A 643 -0.35 -10.66 5.88
N ARG A 644 -1.46 -10.80 5.13
CA ARG A 644 -1.88 -12.05 4.49
C ARG A 644 -1.53 -12.08 3.00
N GLY A 645 -0.93 -11.01 2.46
CA GLY A 645 -0.40 -10.94 1.09
C GLY A 645 -1.41 -10.63 -0.01
N GLY A 646 -2.70 -10.75 0.25
CA GLY A 646 -3.80 -10.67 -0.71
C GLY A 646 -4.57 -11.99 -0.84
N PRO A 647 -5.72 -12.00 -1.53
CA PRO A 647 -6.60 -13.18 -1.58
C PRO A 647 -5.97 -14.39 -2.28
N MET A 648 -5.17 -14.19 -3.34
CA MET A 648 -4.55 -15.28 -4.09
C MET A 648 -3.39 -15.88 -3.31
N ASN A 649 -2.53 -15.03 -2.72
CA ASN A 649 -1.47 -15.48 -1.82
C ASN A 649 -2.04 -16.20 -0.59
N TYR A 650 -3.13 -15.71 -0.03
CA TYR A 650 -3.82 -16.39 1.08
C TYR A 650 -4.37 -17.75 0.67
N ALA A 651 -4.95 -17.87 -0.53
CA ALA A 651 -5.46 -19.13 -1.04
C ALA A 651 -4.36 -20.20 -1.18
N ASP A 652 -3.17 -19.82 -1.63
CA ASP A 652 -2.02 -20.72 -1.67
C ASP A 652 -1.65 -21.22 -0.26
N SER A 653 -1.63 -20.33 0.73
CA SER A 653 -1.35 -20.68 2.15
C SER A 653 -2.46 -21.52 2.78
N TYR A 654 -3.73 -21.27 2.43
CA TYR A 654 -4.88 -22.05 2.90
C TYR A 654 -4.91 -23.46 2.30
N GLY A 655 -4.37 -23.62 1.09
CA GLY A 655 -4.32 -24.82 0.30
C GLY A 655 -5.43 -24.90 -0.75
N LEU A 656 -5.06 -24.87 -2.04
CA LEU A 656 -6.01 -24.83 -3.16
C LEU A 656 -6.93 -26.06 -3.20
N ALA A 657 -6.40 -27.25 -2.89
CA ALA A 657 -7.21 -28.48 -2.81
C ALA A 657 -8.31 -28.37 -1.75
N ARG A 658 -7.97 -27.85 -0.55
CA ARG A 658 -8.94 -27.63 0.53
C ARG A 658 -9.99 -26.60 0.11
N MET A 659 -9.60 -25.53 -0.56
CA MET A 659 -10.53 -24.50 -1.04
C MET A 659 -11.48 -25.06 -2.10
N LEU A 660 -10.99 -25.88 -3.03
CA LEU A 660 -11.81 -26.55 -4.02
C LEU A 660 -12.82 -27.52 -3.38
N ASP A 661 -12.41 -28.26 -2.35
CA ASP A 661 -13.30 -29.15 -1.60
C ASP A 661 -14.39 -28.36 -0.84
N ASP A 662 -14.03 -27.22 -0.27
CA ASP A 662 -15.00 -26.32 0.36
C ASP A 662 -16.03 -25.80 -0.66
N ILE A 663 -15.59 -25.34 -1.84
CA ILE A 663 -16.49 -24.89 -2.93
C ILE A 663 -17.43 -26.02 -3.35
N ARG A 664 -16.90 -27.23 -3.57
CA ARG A 664 -17.70 -28.40 -3.95
C ARG A 664 -18.74 -28.77 -2.89
N ARG A 665 -18.35 -28.70 -1.61
CA ARG A 665 -19.24 -28.96 -0.49
C ARG A 665 -20.38 -27.93 -0.44
N TYR A 666 -20.10 -26.65 -0.64
CA TYR A 666 -21.11 -25.58 -0.68
C TYR A 666 -22.01 -25.72 -1.92
N GLY A 667 -21.45 -26.17 -3.05
CA GLY A 667 -22.17 -26.42 -4.29
C GLY A 667 -23.24 -27.50 -4.20
N GLN A 668 -23.22 -28.37 -3.18
CA GLN A 668 -24.29 -29.33 -2.92
C GLN A 668 -25.63 -28.64 -2.60
N HIS A 669 -25.61 -27.42 -2.08
CA HIS A 669 -26.80 -26.66 -1.69
C HIS A 669 -27.12 -25.55 -2.69
N ASP A 670 -26.17 -25.02 -3.41
CA ASP A 670 -26.33 -23.99 -4.44
C ASP A 670 -25.32 -24.23 -5.57
N PRO A 671 -25.59 -25.13 -6.51
CA PRO A 671 -24.66 -25.53 -7.56
C PRO A 671 -24.40 -24.44 -8.60
N ILE A 672 -25.29 -23.45 -8.73
CA ILE A 672 -25.10 -22.34 -9.66
C ILE A 672 -24.09 -21.33 -9.09
N PHE A 673 -24.30 -20.90 -7.85
CA PHE A 673 -23.42 -19.94 -7.20
C PHE A 673 -22.02 -20.50 -6.95
N TRP A 674 -21.93 -21.78 -6.52
CA TRP A 674 -20.69 -22.45 -6.14
C TRP A 674 -20.08 -23.30 -7.25
N GLN A 675 -20.35 -22.97 -8.52
CA GLN A 675 -19.66 -23.62 -9.63
C GLN A 675 -18.15 -23.33 -9.53
N ALA A 676 -17.34 -24.38 -9.35
CA ALA A 676 -15.89 -24.25 -9.24
C ALA A 676 -15.28 -23.77 -10.56
N SER A 677 -14.39 -22.79 -10.48
CA SER A 677 -13.65 -22.29 -11.64
C SER A 677 -12.81 -23.39 -12.28
N PRO A 678 -12.82 -23.53 -13.61
CA PRO A 678 -11.93 -24.45 -14.33
C PRO A 678 -10.44 -24.21 -14.01
N LEU A 679 -10.01 -22.95 -13.83
CA LEU A 679 -8.63 -22.62 -13.46
C LEU A 679 -8.25 -23.20 -12.08
N LEU A 680 -9.13 -23.09 -11.09
CA LEU A 680 -8.86 -23.67 -9.76
C LEU A 680 -8.75 -25.19 -9.83
N ILE A 681 -9.61 -25.84 -10.61
CA ILE A 681 -9.59 -27.29 -10.83
C ILE A 681 -8.27 -27.71 -11.48
N GLU A 682 -7.82 -26.98 -12.50
CA GLU A 682 -6.56 -27.24 -13.22
C GLU A 682 -5.34 -27.09 -12.30
N LEU A 683 -5.27 -26.01 -11.51
CA LEU A 683 -4.18 -25.79 -10.56
C LEU A 683 -4.07 -26.92 -9.53
N VAL A 684 -5.21 -27.34 -8.97
CA VAL A 684 -5.23 -28.46 -8.01
C VAL A 684 -4.81 -29.76 -8.68
N ALA A 685 -5.27 -30.04 -9.91
CA ALA A 685 -4.91 -31.25 -10.63
C ALA A 685 -3.42 -31.32 -11.04
N SER A 686 -2.83 -30.16 -11.37
CA SER A 686 -1.41 -30.07 -11.73
C SER A 686 -0.46 -29.90 -10.54
N GLY A 687 -0.98 -29.65 -9.33
CA GLY A 687 -0.19 -29.35 -8.14
C GLY A 687 0.49 -27.97 -8.21
N GLN A 688 0.03 -27.08 -9.08
CA GLN A 688 0.51 -25.69 -9.19
C GLN A 688 -0.21 -24.77 -8.21
N THR A 689 0.43 -23.63 -7.94
CA THR A 689 -0.09 -22.58 -7.08
C THR A 689 -0.33 -21.28 -7.87
N PHE A 690 -1.04 -20.33 -7.30
CA PHE A 690 -1.15 -18.98 -7.89
C PHE A 690 0.21 -18.29 -7.98
N ASN A 691 1.09 -18.55 -7.01
CA ASN A 691 2.45 -18.00 -7.05
C ASN A 691 3.27 -18.53 -8.26
N ASP A 692 3.00 -19.71 -8.75
CA ASP A 692 3.66 -20.23 -9.96
C ASP A 692 3.20 -19.47 -11.21
N LEU A 693 1.93 -19.08 -11.28
CA LEU A 693 1.40 -18.24 -12.37
C LEU A 693 1.99 -16.82 -12.38
N ASN A 694 2.51 -16.33 -11.27
CA ASN A 694 3.18 -15.02 -11.21
C ASN A 694 4.56 -15.02 -11.86
N LYS A 695 5.14 -16.18 -12.15
CA LYS A 695 6.50 -16.37 -12.71
C LYS A 695 6.50 -16.46 -14.24
N GLY A 696 5.32 -16.57 -14.85
CA GLY A 696 5.11 -16.75 -16.27
C GLY A 696 5.19 -15.48 -17.12
#